data_d521ff4daf8e7581292524dcf8f3c69d
#
_entry.id   d521ff4daf8e7581292524dcf8f3c69d
#
_cell.length_a   1.000
_cell.length_b   1.000
_cell.length_c   1.000
_cell.angle_alpha   90.00
_cell.angle_beta   90.00
_cell.angle_gamma   90.00
#
_symmetry.space_group_name_H-M   'P 1'
#
loop_
_entity.id
_entity.type
_entity.pdbx_description
1 polymer ?
#
loop_
_entity_poly.entity_id
_entity_poly.type
_entity_poly.pdbx_seq_one_letter_code
_entity_poly.pdbx_strand_id
1 'polypeptide(L)'
;MKNKSKTLFIMSLVFPLLSCGKTNISSTSNSSSTNGSSSSSSIQPSTKNPLLERDMKEIALSFSLNDISSSSINPYIYGTFIEHIETCIYNGIWAEVIMDRKFYCSVGKDVSQWNVSKGQVGDDTETPFEGEHSPILNKDSSIRQRGLSLDQKDYNGYIYAKGEGSLKLAFTIDSEVIEKEIKVSSSDYKKYTFDISSPKQTKRASLEISSLSSPITIDSISLMPEDNYYGMRIDTLEKLKELNAPFYRWPGGNFVSGYDFYDGIGDKDKRPTRRNLNYIGQEKDFNSDSERIASDLMNIGSLGFYGAFEPNDFGLDEFIKMCSYLNAEPNIVINAGLGSLEMAKNEVEYCNGLVGRYASMRPQKESYNVKYFSIGNEMNGDWQLGHVDINTYTQRHNEFAKAMKSVDPNIKIIAVGDNSSSWTQDMVNACKDNMDYSSEHFYAERIEDNIKNHILSMKNQAKTRIEKHRNIQNIGNIKMAIDEYAYMNAEVSSRLKDGMGIISGVNEMIKNSDVVSIACYSSTVNATQGQIATDDFNAYLEGSGYALSIYRDNLKDYYLPVKYKATVGDDYYEIIMTVNKEKNEVAIGVINTTDQILKLTNRLFDEGITQDILEGEFLESSNSVKGEELKRTKRTLNAAYVVAEPRSISVTTLKIR
;
A
#
# COMPACT_ATOMS: atom_id res chain seq x y z
N MET A 1 -43.55 -15.50 -4.90
CA MET A 1 -43.18 -14.09 -5.11
C MET A 1 -42.96 -13.45 -3.75
N LYS A 2 -41.74 -13.40 -3.27
CA LYS A 2 -41.29 -12.65 -2.09
C LYS A 2 -40.07 -11.88 -2.50
N ASN A 3 -40.23 -10.57 -2.68
CA ASN A 3 -39.13 -9.64 -2.87
C ASN A 3 -38.22 -9.68 -1.64
N LYS A 4 -37.01 -10.20 -1.78
CA LYS A 4 -35.94 -9.95 -0.84
C LYS A 4 -35.19 -8.72 -1.35
N SER A 5 -35.36 -7.60 -0.68
CA SER A 5 -34.51 -6.43 -0.86
C SER A 5 -33.09 -6.84 -0.48
N LYS A 6 -32.18 -6.84 -1.45
CA LYS A 6 -30.76 -6.93 -1.20
C LYS A 6 -30.32 -5.60 -0.59
N THR A 7 -30.10 -5.58 0.70
CA THR A 7 -29.43 -4.45 1.37
C THR A 7 -27.97 -4.54 0.99
N LEU A 8 -27.57 -3.71 0.04
CA LEU A 8 -26.19 -3.47 -0.31
C LEU A 8 -25.56 -2.76 0.90
N PHE A 9 -24.65 -3.42 1.62
CA PHE A 9 -23.83 -2.79 2.63
C PHE A 9 -22.77 -1.95 1.92
N ILE A 10 -23.21 -0.80 1.40
CA ILE A 10 -22.29 0.27 0.99
C ILE A 10 -21.91 0.95 2.30
N MET A 11 -20.64 0.86 2.67
CA MET A 11 -20.05 1.70 3.71
C MET A 11 -20.15 3.16 3.23
N SER A 12 -21.28 3.81 3.51
CA SER A 12 -21.45 5.23 3.23
C SER A 12 -20.65 6.03 4.22
N LEU A 13 -19.47 6.48 3.81
CA LEU A 13 -18.74 7.58 4.42
C LEU A 13 -19.56 8.87 4.20
N VAL A 14 -20.33 9.25 5.19
CA VAL A 14 -20.99 10.56 5.23
C VAL A 14 -19.96 11.59 5.66
N PHE A 15 -19.48 12.39 4.71
CA PHE A 15 -18.72 13.59 5.03
C PHE A 15 -19.65 14.71 5.50
N PRO A 16 -19.42 15.32 6.66
CA PRO A 16 -20.09 16.58 7.00
C PRO A 16 -19.39 17.72 6.27
N LEU A 17 -20.14 18.41 5.41
CA LEU A 17 -19.76 19.72 4.87
C LEU A 17 -19.65 20.75 6.01
N LEU A 18 -18.44 21.06 6.43
CA LEU A 18 -18.18 22.18 7.33
C LEU A 18 -18.10 23.47 6.54
N SER A 19 -19.07 24.34 6.77
CA SER A 19 -19.14 25.70 6.25
C SER A 19 -18.01 26.56 6.84
N CYS A 20 -17.26 27.25 5.98
CA CYS A 20 -16.27 28.25 6.34
C CYS A 20 -16.92 29.47 7.00
N GLY A 21 -16.75 29.64 8.32
CA GLY A 21 -16.95 30.87 9.03
C GLY A 21 -15.68 31.72 9.03
N LYS A 22 -15.74 32.90 8.42
CA LYS A 22 -14.66 33.88 8.45
C LYS A 22 -14.55 34.51 9.86
N THR A 23 -13.39 34.46 10.47
CA THR A 23 -13.01 35.37 11.54
C THR A 23 -11.69 36.04 11.20
N ASN A 24 -11.75 37.36 11.07
CA ASN A 24 -10.60 38.24 10.93
C ASN A 24 -9.88 38.39 12.28
N ILE A 25 -8.57 38.15 12.29
CA ILE A 25 -7.71 38.67 13.36
C ILE A 25 -6.54 39.41 12.71
N SER A 26 -6.41 40.66 13.10
CA SER A 26 -5.45 41.65 12.65
C SER A 26 -4.02 41.31 13.13
N SER A 27 -3.07 41.44 12.21
CA SER A 27 -1.63 41.42 12.47
C SER A 27 -1.15 42.78 12.97
N THR A 28 -0.43 42.81 14.08
CA THR A 28 0.47 43.89 14.43
C THR A 28 1.91 43.38 14.41
N SER A 29 2.67 43.95 13.49
CA SER A 29 4.12 43.78 13.36
C SER A 29 4.83 44.70 14.38
N ASN A 30 5.82 44.15 15.09
CA ASN A 30 6.88 44.95 15.67
C ASN A 30 8.25 44.31 15.41
N SER A 31 9.02 45.02 14.60
CA SER A 31 10.43 44.78 14.35
C SER A 31 11.27 45.46 15.41
N SER A 32 12.22 44.78 16.03
CA SER A 32 13.36 45.41 16.67
C SER A 32 14.61 44.58 16.43
N SER A 33 15.52 45.18 15.68
CA SER A 33 16.90 44.76 15.46
C SER A 33 17.75 45.14 16.68
N THR A 34 18.55 44.20 17.19
CA THR A 34 19.74 44.55 18.01
C THR A 34 20.91 43.66 17.61
N ASN A 35 21.95 44.33 17.15
CA ASN A 35 23.30 43.78 16.99
C ASN A 35 23.91 43.44 18.36
N GLY A 36 24.55 42.28 18.47
CA GLY A 36 25.31 41.92 19.66
C GLY A 36 26.49 41.01 19.28
N SER A 37 27.64 41.52 19.52
CA SER A 37 28.98 41.02 19.22
C SER A 37 29.29 39.63 19.76
N SER A 38 30.05 38.87 18.96
CA SER A 38 30.68 37.58 19.26
C SER A 38 31.69 37.67 20.41
N SER A 39 31.50 36.87 21.45
CA SER A 39 32.55 36.44 22.37
C SER A 39 32.61 34.93 22.39
N SER A 40 33.71 34.38 21.90
CA SER A 40 34.04 32.97 21.94
C SER A 40 34.36 32.53 23.37
N SER A 41 33.43 31.85 24.04
CA SER A 41 33.71 31.08 25.24
C SER A 41 33.80 29.61 24.90
N SER A 42 34.95 29.01 25.10
CA SER A 42 35.19 27.57 25.02
C SER A 42 34.34 26.83 26.06
N ILE A 43 33.30 26.17 25.59
CA ILE A 43 32.50 25.26 26.41
C ILE A 43 33.26 23.94 26.46
N GLN A 44 33.79 23.59 27.63
CA GLN A 44 34.24 22.22 27.91
C GLN A 44 32.97 21.30 27.90
N PRO A 45 33.03 20.12 27.28
CA PRO A 45 31.90 19.20 27.32
C PRO A 45 31.69 18.69 28.76
N SER A 46 30.56 19.01 29.33
CA SER A 46 30.08 18.46 30.59
C SER A 46 29.89 16.95 30.42
N THR A 47 30.69 16.16 31.17
CA THR A 47 30.64 14.69 31.20
C THR A 47 29.48 14.14 32.04
N LYS A 48 28.47 14.92 32.36
CA LYS A 48 27.25 14.43 33.02
C LYS A 48 26.34 13.74 32.01
N ASN A 49 26.07 12.44 32.25
CA ASN A 49 25.10 11.69 31.47
C ASN A 49 23.71 12.32 31.69
N PRO A 50 23.08 12.91 30.67
CA PRO A 50 21.81 13.66 30.83
C PRO A 50 20.64 12.77 31.28
N LEU A 51 20.79 11.44 31.32
CA LEU A 51 19.79 10.49 31.80
C LEU A 51 19.78 10.36 33.33
N LEU A 52 20.83 10.78 34.06
CA LEU A 52 20.95 10.55 35.51
C LEU A 52 20.07 11.49 36.36
N GLU A 53 19.51 12.57 35.78
CA GLU A 53 18.70 13.56 36.49
C GLU A 53 17.18 13.43 36.25
N ARG A 54 16.74 12.42 35.46
CA ARG A 54 15.33 12.22 35.11
C ARG A 54 14.64 11.26 36.09
N ASP A 55 13.45 11.61 36.54
CA ASP A 55 12.61 10.68 37.32
C ASP A 55 12.12 9.55 36.42
N MET A 56 12.46 8.32 36.78
CA MET A 56 12.19 7.12 35.99
C MET A 56 11.52 6.03 36.81
N LYS A 57 10.45 5.47 36.27
CA LYS A 57 9.80 4.29 36.87
C LYS A 57 10.61 3.03 36.55
N GLU A 58 11.19 2.41 37.56
CA GLU A 58 11.99 1.20 37.39
C GLU A 58 11.12 -0.05 37.21
N ILE A 59 11.47 -0.87 36.23
CA ILE A 59 10.85 -2.14 35.88
C ILE A 59 11.95 -3.20 35.79
N ALA A 60 11.98 -4.11 36.74
CA ALA A 60 12.88 -5.26 36.72
C ALA A 60 12.36 -6.30 35.72
N LEU A 61 13.20 -6.69 34.76
CA LEU A 61 12.93 -7.76 33.81
C LEU A 61 13.54 -9.07 34.33
N SER A 62 12.85 -10.19 34.06
CA SER A 62 13.36 -11.54 34.32
C SER A 62 13.16 -12.42 33.10
N PHE A 63 14.22 -13.07 32.64
CA PHE A 63 14.21 -13.99 31.49
C PHE A 63 15.28 -15.08 31.65
N SER A 64 15.17 -16.15 30.90
CA SER A 64 16.14 -17.23 30.83
C SER A 64 16.43 -17.58 29.37
N LEU A 65 17.69 -17.68 28.97
CA LEU A 65 18.09 -18.13 27.64
C LEU A 65 17.69 -19.58 27.33
N ASN A 66 17.33 -20.36 28.34
CA ASN A 66 16.78 -21.71 28.17
C ASN A 66 15.33 -21.69 27.65
N ASP A 67 14.64 -20.55 27.79
CA ASP A 67 13.24 -20.38 27.42
C ASP A 67 13.05 -19.82 25.99
N ILE A 68 14.15 -19.69 25.21
CA ILE A 68 14.11 -19.22 23.82
C ILE A 68 13.17 -20.11 22.99
N SER A 69 12.32 -19.49 22.18
CA SER A 69 11.43 -20.22 21.27
C SER A 69 12.23 -21.16 20.35
N SER A 70 11.68 -22.34 20.06
CA SER A 70 12.30 -23.29 19.14
C SER A 70 12.19 -22.88 17.67
N SER A 71 11.20 -22.04 17.35
CA SER A 71 10.95 -21.54 16.00
C SER A 71 11.51 -20.13 15.86
N SER A 72 12.23 -19.89 14.75
CA SER A 72 12.66 -18.54 14.38
C SER A 72 11.47 -17.72 13.91
N ILE A 73 11.57 -16.42 14.14
CA ILE A 73 10.62 -15.44 13.61
C ILE A 73 10.86 -15.33 12.11
N ASN A 74 9.82 -15.60 11.30
CA ASN A 74 9.91 -15.35 9.87
C ASN A 74 9.80 -13.83 9.62
N PRO A 75 10.75 -13.20 8.92
CA PRO A 75 10.68 -11.77 8.62
C PRO A 75 9.43 -11.37 7.83
N TYR A 76 8.79 -12.28 7.13
CA TYR A 76 7.56 -12.00 6.37
C TYR A 76 6.33 -11.67 7.22
N ILE A 77 6.43 -11.74 8.55
CA ILE A 77 5.40 -11.17 9.46
C ILE A 77 5.36 -9.63 9.44
N TYR A 78 6.34 -8.98 8.83
CA TYR A 78 6.38 -7.54 8.60
C TYR A 78 6.03 -7.17 7.15
N GLY A 79 5.31 -8.03 6.47
CA GLY A 79 4.84 -7.81 5.11
C GLY A 79 3.73 -6.76 5.02
N THR A 80 3.38 -6.42 3.81
CA THR A 80 2.35 -5.44 3.50
C THR A 80 1.57 -5.83 2.25
N PHE A 81 0.51 -5.10 1.96
CA PHE A 81 -0.50 -5.42 0.98
C PHE A 81 -0.79 -4.23 0.07
N ILE A 82 -0.78 -4.45 -1.22
CA ILE A 82 -1.07 -3.46 -2.27
C ILE A 82 -2.30 -3.92 -3.04
N GLU A 83 -3.27 -3.02 -3.20
CA GLU A 83 -4.49 -3.25 -3.95
C GLU A 83 -4.75 -2.10 -4.93
N HIS A 84 -5.38 -2.42 -6.07
CA HIS A 84 -5.89 -1.42 -7.01
C HIS A 84 -7.20 -0.82 -6.48
N ILE A 85 -7.08 -0.07 -5.41
CA ILE A 85 -8.17 0.58 -4.69
C ILE A 85 -7.81 2.02 -4.38
N GLU A 86 -8.79 2.93 -4.45
CA GLU A 86 -8.63 4.35 -4.16
C GLU A 86 -7.41 4.95 -4.91
N THR A 87 -6.48 5.55 -4.17
CA THR A 87 -5.25 6.13 -4.69
C THR A 87 -4.01 5.34 -4.28
N CYS A 88 -4.14 4.03 -4.03
CA CYS A 88 -2.98 3.21 -3.66
C CYS A 88 -1.98 3.09 -4.82
N ILE A 89 -2.47 2.74 -6.01
CA ILE A 89 -1.63 2.63 -7.21
C ILE A 89 -1.55 3.98 -7.93
N TYR A 90 -2.65 4.43 -8.51
CA TYR A 90 -2.68 5.68 -9.28
C TYR A 90 -2.77 6.88 -8.34
N ASN A 91 -1.92 7.88 -8.53
CA ASN A 91 -1.63 9.00 -7.65
C ASN A 91 -0.86 8.62 -6.35
N GLY A 92 -0.75 7.34 -6.01
CA GLY A 92 0.03 6.85 -4.88
C GLY A 92 1.42 6.35 -5.32
N ILE A 93 1.45 5.19 -5.98
CA ILE A 93 2.70 4.58 -6.47
C ILE A 93 3.03 5.00 -7.89
N TRP A 94 2.04 5.15 -8.76
CA TRP A 94 2.19 5.42 -10.19
C TRP A 94 2.28 6.92 -10.48
N ALA A 95 3.23 7.32 -11.33
CA ALA A 95 3.63 8.71 -11.56
C ALA A 95 2.92 9.41 -12.73
N GLU A 96 1.97 8.74 -13.40
CA GLU A 96 1.26 9.31 -14.55
C GLU A 96 0.41 10.53 -14.13
N VAL A 97 0.61 11.65 -14.83
CA VAL A 97 -0.11 12.90 -14.57
C VAL A 97 -1.43 12.97 -15.34
N ILE A 98 -1.50 12.34 -16.51
CA ILE A 98 -2.66 12.39 -17.39
C ILE A 98 -3.70 11.35 -16.98
N MET A 99 -4.91 11.80 -16.66
CA MET A 99 -6.04 10.91 -16.39
C MET A 99 -6.71 10.49 -17.70
N ASP A 100 -7.28 9.27 -17.72
CA ASP A 100 -7.91 8.71 -18.92
C ASP A 100 -7.01 8.89 -20.17
N ARG A 101 -5.75 8.52 -20.00
CA ARG A 101 -4.70 8.74 -20.99
C ARG A 101 -4.86 7.93 -22.29
N LYS A 102 -5.73 6.90 -22.26
CA LYS A 102 -6.06 6.01 -23.37
C LYS A 102 -7.46 6.26 -23.94
N PHE A 103 -8.08 7.37 -23.56
CA PHE A 103 -9.40 7.78 -24.04
C PHE A 103 -10.47 6.69 -23.91
N TYR A 104 -10.52 6.00 -22.74
CA TYR A 104 -11.54 5.00 -22.47
C TYR A 104 -12.94 5.53 -22.70
N CYS A 105 -13.18 6.80 -22.39
CA CYS A 105 -14.42 7.50 -22.70
C CYS A 105 -14.26 8.44 -23.89
N SER A 106 -15.25 8.45 -24.78
CA SER A 106 -15.34 9.42 -25.86
C SER A 106 -15.25 10.86 -25.35
N VAL A 107 -14.41 11.69 -25.96
CA VAL A 107 -14.11 13.05 -25.50
C VAL A 107 -15.37 13.91 -25.36
N GLY A 108 -15.53 14.53 -24.19
CA GLY A 108 -16.65 15.40 -23.86
C GLY A 108 -17.97 14.70 -23.60
N LYS A 109 -17.97 13.38 -23.46
CA LYS A 109 -19.14 12.57 -23.16
C LYS A 109 -18.95 11.75 -21.88
N ASP A 110 -20.06 11.32 -21.30
CA ASP A 110 -20.11 10.42 -20.15
C ASP A 110 -19.19 10.91 -19.00
N VAL A 111 -18.27 10.07 -18.59
CA VAL A 111 -17.34 10.32 -17.49
C VAL A 111 -15.95 10.74 -17.98
N SER A 112 -15.81 11.14 -19.25
CA SER A 112 -14.53 11.52 -19.87
C SER A 112 -13.81 12.61 -19.07
N GLN A 113 -12.52 12.44 -18.90
CA GLN A 113 -11.63 13.43 -18.26
C GLN A 113 -11.19 14.53 -19.27
N TRP A 114 -11.54 14.35 -20.56
CA TRP A 114 -11.21 15.26 -21.66
C TRP A 114 -12.44 16.01 -22.15
N ASN A 115 -12.29 17.29 -22.43
CA ASN A 115 -13.34 18.15 -22.94
C ASN A 115 -12.94 18.77 -24.27
N VAL A 116 -13.90 18.89 -25.20
CA VAL A 116 -13.70 19.71 -26.41
C VAL A 116 -13.57 21.16 -25.99
N SER A 117 -12.42 21.79 -26.28
CA SER A 117 -12.16 23.21 -25.96
C SER A 117 -12.40 24.12 -27.13
N LYS A 118 -12.26 23.63 -28.38
CA LYS A 118 -12.51 24.39 -29.60
C LYS A 118 -12.84 23.47 -30.77
N GLY A 119 -13.71 23.92 -31.66
CA GLY A 119 -13.97 23.29 -32.96
C GLY A 119 -14.76 21.99 -32.85
N GLN A 120 -14.51 21.06 -33.74
CA GLN A 120 -15.17 19.76 -33.83
C GLN A 120 -14.15 18.64 -33.69
N VAL A 121 -14.43 17.73 -32.79
CA VAL A 121 -13.65 16.51 -32.50
C VAL A 121 -14.48 15.30 -32.92
N GLY A 122 -13.93 14.49 -33.81
CA GLY A 122 -14.49 13.20 -34.21
C GLY A 122 -13.97 12.09 -33.29
N ASP A 123 -14.40 10.87 -33.55
CA ASP A 123 -14.03 9.68 -32.79
C ASP A 123 -13.80 8.52 -33.78
N ASP A 124 -12.60 7.98 -33.82
CA ASP A 124 -12.26 6.76 -34.57
C ASP A 124 -12.57 5.55 -33.69
N THR A 125 -13.72 4.91 -33.97
CA THR A 125 -14.17 3.68 -33.32
C THR A 125 -13.96 2.44 -34.18
N GLU A 126 -13.43 2.61 -35.40
CA GLU A 126 -13.18 1.50 -36.32
C GLU A 126 -11.74 0.95 -36.17
N THR A 127 -10.79 1.85 -36.01
CA THR A 127 -9.35 1.52 -35.92
C THR A 127 -8.64 2.30 -34.81
N PRO A 128 -9.15 2.29 -33.56
CA PRO A 128 -8.46 2.95 -32.47
C PRO A 128 -7.08 2.30 -32.23
N PHE A 129 -6.19 3.03 -31.58
CA PHE A 129 -4.88 2.49 -31.20
C PHE A 129 -5.02 1.49 -30.05
N GLU A 130 -5.85 1.85 -29.07
CA GLU A 130 -6.21 1.01 -27.93
C GLU A 130 -7.68 1.26 -27.56
N GLY A 131 -8.38 0.27 -26.97
CA GLY A 131 -9.77 0.41 -26.55
C GLY A 131 -10.76 0.64 -27.69
N GLU A 132 -11.77 1.49 -27.43
CA GLU A 132 -12.88 1.72 -28.36
C GLU A 132 -12.88 3.12 -28.97
N HIS A 133 -12.04 4.06 -28.51
CA HIS A 133 -12.09 5.47 -28.85
C HIS A 133 -10.71 6.06 -29.12
N SER A 134 -10.54 6.66 -30.30
CA SER A 134 -9.39 7.53 -30.60
C SER A 134 -9.88 8.88 -31.11
N PRO A 135 -9.66 10.00 -30.39
CA PRO A 135 -10.11 11.32 -30.84
C PRO A 135 -9.52 11.76 -32.16
N ILE A 136 -10.39 12.25 -33.10
CA ILE A 136 -9.99 12.88 -34.35
C ILE A 136 -10.07 14.39 -34.18
N LEU A 137 -8.92 15.05 -34.06
CA LEU A 137 -8.83 16.49 -34.00
C LEU A 137 -8.89 17.06 -35.43
N ASN A 138 -10.03 17.64 -35.81
CA ASN A 138 -10.14 18.35 -37.09
C ASN A 138 -9.26 19.62 -37.08
N LYS A 139 -9.00 20.19 -38.25
CA LYS A 139 -8.24 21.46 -38.36
C LYS A 139 -8.82 22.53 -37.43
N ASP A 140 -7.96 23.21 -36.67
CA ASP A 140 -8.28 24.27 -35.71
C ASP A 140 -9.19 23.83 -34.55
N SER A 141 -9.30 22.52 -34.28
CA SER A 141 -10.00 21.98 -33.11
C SER A 141 -9.04 21.56 -32.02
N SER A 142 -9.53 21.51 -30.78
CA SER A 142 -8.73 21.14 -29.64
C SER A 142 -9.54 20.46 -28.55
N ILE A 143 -8.84 19.63 -27.78
CA ILE A 143 -9.32 19.01 -26.53
C ILE A 143 -8.46 19.49 -25.36
N ARG A 144 -9.04 19.45 -24.16
CA ARG A 144 -8.34 19.91 -22.96
C ARG A 144 -8.66 19.03 -21.76
N GLN A 145 -7.60 18.74 -20.98
CA GLN A 145 -7.71 18.23 -19.62
C GLN A 145 -7.24 19.30 -18.63
N ARG A 146 -7.93 19.42 -17.49
CA ARG A 146 -7.65 20.41 -16.44
C ARG A 146 -7.39 19.71 -15.10
N GLY A 147 -6.81 20.47 -14.16
CA GLY A 147 -6.56 19.96 -12.80
C GLY A 147 -5.36 19.05 -12.73
N LEU A 148 -4.40 19.20 -13.65
CA LEU A 148 -3.15 18.45 -13.61
C LEU A 148 -2.27 19.00 -12.48
N SER A 149 -1.69 18.08 -11.71
CA SER A 149 -0.73 18.40 -10.67
C SER A 149 0.69 18.27 -11.23
N LEU A 150 1.41 19.38 -11.27
CA LEU A 150 2.80 19.47 -11.73
C LEU A 150 3.66 20.04 -10.63
N ASP A 151 4.77 19.37 -10.31
CA ASP A 151 5.82 19.88 -9.44
C ASP A 151 6.82 20.72 -10.25
N GLN A 152 7.68 21.47 -9.55
CA GLN A 152 8.77 22.23 -10.19
C GLN A 152 9.90 21.30 -10.58
N LYS A 153 9.72 20.57 -11.71
CA LYS A 153 10.70 19.61 -12.24
C LYS A 153 10.48 19.38 -13.76
N ASP A 154 11.36 18.58 -14.32
CA ASP A 154 11.28 18.14 -15.71
C ASP A 154 10.36 16.94 -15.87
N TYR A 155 9.66 16.90 -17.01
CA TYR A 155 8.72 15.85 -17.38
C TYR A 155 9.01 15.35 -18.79
N ASN A 156 8.95 14.03 -18.95
CA ASN A 156 8.97 13.36 -20.24
C ASN A 156 7.55 12.93 -20.62
N GLY A 157 7.15 13.22 -21.84
CA GLY A 157 5.85 12.85 -22.37
C GLY A 157 5.92 12.24 -23.76
N TYR A 158 4.83 11.63 -24.13
CA TYR A 158 4.60 11.15 -25.49
C TYR A 158 3.11 11.10 -25.83
N ILE A 159 2.82 11.02 -27.12
CA ILE A 159 1.48 10.82 -27.66
C ILE A 159 1.56 9.90 -28.88
N TYR A 160 0.62 8.99 -29.01
CA TYR A 160 0.43 8.25 -30.26
C TYR A 160 -0.47 9.05 -31.18
N ALA A 161 -0.08 9.18 -32.46
CA ALA A 161 -0.85 9.89 -33.45
C ALA A 161 -0.67 9.30 -34.83
N LYS A 162 -1.73 9.44 -35.67
CA LYS A 162 -1.70 9.17 -37.13
C LYS A 162 -2.32 10.33 -37.90
N GLY A 163 -1.86 10.55 -39.15
CA GLY A 163 -2.28 11.63 -40.02
C GLY A 163 -1.11 12.41 -40.62
N GLU A 164 -1.40 13.54 -41.28
CA GLU A 164 -0.40 14.47 -41.80
C GLU A 164 -0.71 15.89 -41.35
N GLY A 165 0.21 16.51 -40.55
CA GLY A 165 0.05 17.87 -40.05
C GLY A 165 0.85 18.17 -38.81
N SER A 166 0.43 19.18 -38.05
CA SER A 166 1.06 19.58 -36.80
C SER A 166 0.05 19.55 -35.66
N LEU A 167 0.44 18.90 -34.57
CA LEU A 167 -0.21 19.02 -33.28
C LEU A 167 0.51 20.08 -32.44
N LYS A 168 -0.26 20.89 -31.71
CA LYS A 168 0.26 21.78 -30.68
C LYS A 168 -0.23 21.30 -29.31
N LEU A 169 0.71 21.06 -28.39
CA LEU A 169 0.47 20.80 -27.00
C LEU A 169 0.75 22.09 -26.23
N ALA A 170 -0.26 22.62 -25.53
CA ALA A 170 -0.14 23.82 -24.73
C ALA A 170 -0.42 23.50 -23.25
N PHE A 171 0.63 23.54 -22.45
CA PHE A 171 0.55 23.38 -20.99
C PHE A 171 0.38 24.75 -20.36
N THR A 172 -0.78 24.99 -19.75
CA THR A 172 -1.02 26.21 -18.96
C THR A 172 -0.74 25.90 -17.49
N ILE A 173 0.27 26.57 -16.94
CA ILE A 173 0.74 26.40 -15.56
C ILE A 173 0.52 27.74 -14.86
N ASP A 174 -0.64 27.88 -14.20
CA ASP A 174 -1.21 29.15 -13.70
C ASP A 174 -1.30 30.23 -14.79
N SER A 175 -0.33 31.16 -14.87
CA SER A 175 -0.29 32.24 -15.87
C SER A 175 0.72 32.02 -16.99
N GLU A 176 1.53 30.99 -16.92
CA GLU A 176 2.55 30.65 -17.92
C GLU A 176 2.04 29.59 -18.88
N VAL A 177 2.43 29.69 -20.16
CA VAL A 177 2.08 28.71 -21.18
C VAL A 177 3.35 28.18 -21.82
N ILE A 178 3.50 26.84 -21.76
CA ILE A 178 4.58 26.13 -22.45
C ILE A 178 3.97 25.44 -23.64
N GLU A 179 4.46 25.74 -24.84
CA GLU A 179 3.96 25.15 -26.09
C GLU A 179 5.00 24.21 -26.70
N LYS A 180 4.52 23.07 -27.18
CA LYS A 180 5.31 22.11 -28.00
C LYS A 180 4.57 21.81 -29.28
N GLU A 181 5.27 21.84 -30.40
CA GLU A 181 4.74 21.45 -31.69
C GLU A 181 5.30 20.09 -32.13
N ILE A 182 4.41 19.20 -32.55
CA ILE A 182 4.74 17.85 -33.01
C ILE A 182 4.29 17.72 -34.45
N LYS A 183 5.22 17.42 -35.35
CA LYS A 183 4.92 17.11 -36.75
C LYS A 183 4.53 15.65 -36.90
N VAL A 184 3.30 15.41 -37.27
CA VAL A 184 2.74 14.09 -37.54
C VAL A 184 2.81 13.84 -39.03
N SER A 185 3.38 12.71 -39.46
CA SER A 185 3.55 12.35 -40.86
C SER A 185 3.51 10.83 -41.04
N SER A 186 2.39 10.21 -40.68
CA SER A 186 2.23 8.76 -40.77
C SER A 186 0.76 8.39 -40.91
N SER A 187 0.45 7.46 -41.81
CA SER A 187 -0.87 6.83 -41.94
C SER A 187 -1.19 5.90 -40.79
N ASP A 188 -0.16 5.37 -40.09
CA ASP A 188 -0.28 4.47 -38.97
C ASP A 188 0.07 5.20 -37.67
N TYR A 189 -0.45 4.74 -36.55
CA TYR A 189 -0.08 5.30 -35.24
C TYR A 189 1.42 5.17 -34.99
N LYS A 190 2.05 6.30 -34.69
CA LYS A 190 3.43 6.38 -34.21
C LYS A 190 3.50 7.12 -32.90
N LYS A 191 4.47 6.74 -32.09
CA LYS A 191 4.82 7.41 -30.84
C LYS A 191 5.64 8.66 -31.13
N TYR A 192 5.18 9.81 -30.67
CA TYR A 192 5.87 11.09 -30.73
C TYR A 192 6.18 11.56 -29.34
N THR A 193 7.45 11.83 -29.05
CA THR A 193 7.92 12.25 -27.72
C THR A 193 8.05 13.75 -27.61
N PHE A 194 7.89 14.27 -26.39
CA PHE A 194 8.12 15.66 -26.02
C PHE A 194 8.61 15.73 -24.57
N ASP A 195 9.19 16.85 -24.20
CA ASP A 195 9.63 17.17 -22.84
C ASP A 195 9.06 18.52 -22.41
N ILE A 196 8.83 18.73 -21.14
CA ILE A 196 8.51 20.04 -20.55
C ILE A 196 9.24 20.21 -19.23
N SER A 197 9.59 21.47 -18.88
CA SER A 197 10.05 21.85 -17.55
C SER A 197 8.98 22.69 -16.88
N SER A 198 8.38 22.21 -15.80
CA SER A 198 7.42 22.99 -15.05
C SER A 198 8.12 24.07 -14.22
N PRO A 199 7.79 25.35 -14.40
CA PRO A 199 8.48 26.45 -13.71
C PRO A 199 8.16 26.51 -12.21
N LYS A 200 7.10 25.84 -11.77
CA LYS A 200 6.62 25.85 -10.39
C LYS A 200 5.67 24.70 -10.08
N GLN A 201 5.46 24.46 -8.81
CA GLN A 201 4.47 23.52 -8.30
C GLN A 201 3.05 24.10 -8.42
N THR A 202 2.10 23.32 -8.94
CA THR A 202 0.68 23.67 -9.05
C THR A 202 -0.23 22.44 -9.16
N LYS A 203 -1.44 22.55 -8.63
CA LYS A 203 -2.54 21.56 -8.82
C LYS A 203 -3.58 22.04 -9.86
N ARG A 204 -3.27 23.06 -10.62
CA ARG A 204 -4.22 23.74 -11.53
C ARG A 204 -3.69 23.85 -12.96
N ALA A 205 -2.71 23.04 -13.30
CA ALA A 205 -2.24 22.99 -14.67
C ALA A 205 -3.31 22.40 -15.61
N SER A 206 -3.20 22.70 -16.88
CA SER A 206 -4.02 22.08 -17.92
C SER A 206 -3.18 21.79 -19.16
N LEU A 207 -3.55 20.74 -19.88
CA LEU A 207 -3.03 20.41 -21.19
C LEU A 207 -4.12 20.63 -22.22
N GLU A 208 -3.84 21.44 -23.26
CA GLU A 208 -4.65 21.55 -24.46
C GLU A 208 -3.89 20.96 -25.66
N ILE A 209 -4.53 20.07 -26.41
CA ILE A 209 -4.00 19.45 -27.61
C ILE A 209 -4.81 19.95 -28.80
N SER A 210 -4.16 20.58 -29.77
CA SER A 210 -4.80 21.17 -30.94
C SER A 210 -4.21 20.63 -32.24
N SER A 211 -5.05 20.40 -33.27
CA SER A 211 -4.56 20.23 -34.65
C SER A 211 -4.51 21.57 -35.38
N LEU A 212 -3.36 21.90 -35.96
CA LEU A 212 -3.12 23.21 -36.61
C LEU A 212 -3.47 23.24 -38.09
N SER A 213 -3.39 22.13 -38.80
CA SER A 213 -3.41 22.16 -40.26
C SER A 213 -4.40 21.19 -40.93
N SER A 214 -4.60 20.01 -40.38
CA SER A 214 -5.39 18.92 -40.99
C SER A 214 -5.96 18.00 -39.89
N PRO A 215 -6.91 17.11 -40.18
CA PRO A 215 -7.34 16.11 -39.20
C PRO A 215 -6.18 15.22 -38.76
N ILE A 216 -6.01 15.07 -37.46
CA ILE A 216 -5.04 14.15 -36.83
C ILE A 216 -5.79 13.33 -35.79
N THR A 217 -5.64 12.01 -35.88
CA THR A 217 -6.14 11.09 -34.85
C THR A 217 -5.07 10.87 -33.79
N ILE A 218 -5.44 10.97 -32.55
CA ILE A 218 -4.54 10.80 -31.40
C ILE A 218 -5.03 9.70 -30.48
N ASP A 219 -4.10 9.12 -29.70
CA ASP A 219 -4.39 8.13 -28.67
C ASP A 219 -3.24 8.07 -27.67
N SER A 220 -3.39 7.29 -26.64
CA SER A 220 -2.40 6.93 -25.60
C SER A 220 -1.35 8.01 -25.35
N ILE A 221 -1.73 9.00 -24.59
CA ILE A 221 -0.83 10.09 -24.16
C ILE A 221 -0.27 9.81 -22.76
N SER A 222 0.98 10.23 -22.49
CA SER A 222 1.61 10.10 -21.19
C SER A 222 2.41 11.34 -20.85
N LEU A 223 2.44 11.71 -19.59
CA LEU A 223 3.31 12.75 -19.03
C LEU A 223 3.74 12.32 -17.63
N MET A 224 5.02 12.03 -17.46
CA MET A 224 5.58 11.60 -16.17
C MET A 224 6.78 12.45 -15.77
N PRO A 225 7.04 12.67 -14.49
CA PRO A 225 8.30 13.24 -14.01
C PRO A 225 9.50 12.46 -14.57
N GLU A 226 10.57 13.14 -14.96
CA GLU A 226 11.76 12.49 -15.51
C GLU A 226 12.44 11.55 -14.49
N ASP A 227 12.33 11.88 -13.19
CA ASP A 227 12.91 11.15 -12.08
C ASP A 227 12.10 9.89 -11.67
N ASN A 228 11.04 9.49 -12.40
CA ASN A 228 10.30 8.28 -12.10
C ASN A 228 11.15 7.01 -12.29
N TYR A 229 10.83 5.96 -11.52
CA TYR A 229 11.43 4.63 -11.69
C TYR A 229 10.45 3.69 -12.39
N TYR A 230 10.63 3.45 -13.69
CA TYR A 230 9.73 2.61 -14.51
C TYR A 230 8.25 3.00 -14.42
N GLY A 231 7.95 4.29 -14.32
CA GLY A 231 6.60 4.84 -14.15
C GLY A 231 6.16 4.99 -12.69
N MET A 232 6.95 4.56 -11.71
CA MET A 232 6.64 4.70 -10.29
C MET A 232 7.23 6.01 -9.72
N ARG A 233 6.51 6.63 -8.80
CA ARG A 233 6.91 7.82 -8.07
C ARG A 233 8.12 7.55 -7.20
N ILE A 234 9.18 8.33 -7.37
CA ILE A 234 10.42 8.13 -6.62
C ILE A 234 10.27 8.44 -5.13
N ASP A 235 9.50 9.48 -4.77
CA ASP A 235 9.22 9.85 -3.39
C ASP A 235 8.48 8.73 -2.63
N THR A 236 7.49 8.10 -3.28
CA THR A 236 6.78 6.95 -2.72
C THR A 236 7.70 5.73 -2.59
N LEU A 237 8.54 5.45 -3.60
CA LEU A 237 9.50 4.34 -3.54
C LEU A 237 10.53 4.53 -2.43
N GLU A 238 10.97 5.76 -2.16
CA GLU A 238 11.86 6.06 -1.04
C GLU A 238 11.19 5.77 0.31
N LYS A 239 9.90 6.09 0.46
CA LYS A 239 9.14 5.75 1.67
C LYS A 239 8.86 4.25 1.79
N LEU A 240 8.60 3.55 0.70
CA LEU A 240 8.52 2.08 0.69
C LEU A 240 9.86 1.44 1.09
N LYS A 241 10.98 2.02 0.68
CA LYS A 241 12.32 1.57 1.09
C LYS A 241 12.59 1.85 2.57
N GLU A 242 12.14 3.00 3.10
CA GLU A 242 12.21 3.33 4.52
C GLU A 242 11.30 2.41 5.35
N LEU A 243 10.13 2.04 4.83
CA LEU A 243 9.23 1.04 5.41
C LEU A 243 9.93 -0.32 5.57
N ASN A 244 10.79 -0.68 4.61
CA ASN A 244 11.59 -1.91 4.62
C ASN A 244 10.75 -3.19 4.77
N ALA A 245 9.54 -3.23 4.19
CA ALA A 245 8.69 -4.40 4.22
C ALA A 245 9.29 -5.53 3.36
N PRO A 246 9.47 -6.75 3.90
CA PRO A 246 10.17 -7.83 3.20
C PRO A 246 9.28 -8.67 2.29
N PHE A 247 7.97 -8.44 2.29
CA PHE A 247 6.97 -9.24 1.61
C PHE A 247 5.80 -8.37 1.16
N TYR A 248 5.42 -8.46 -0.11
CA TYR A 248 4.31 -7.69 -0.70
C TYR A 248 3.29 -8.60 -1.35
N ARG A 249 2.03 -8.47 -0.95
CA ARG A 249 0.86 -9.15 -1.53
C ARG A 249 0.19 -8.24 -2.55
N TRP A 250 -0.07 -8.74 -3.77
CA TRP A 250 -0.68 -8.03 -4.90
C TRP A 250 -1.45 -9.01 -5.81
N PRO A 251 -2.46 -8.62 -6.64
CA PRO A 251 -2.93 -7.27 -6.95
C PRO A 251 -3.97 -6.74 -5.98
N GLY A 252 -4.25 -7.44 -4.91
CA GLY A 252 -5.14 -6.94 -3.89
C GLY A 252 -5.98 -7.99 -3.21
N GLY A 253 -6.95 -7.49 -2.46
CA GLY A 253 -8.02 -8.20 -1.80
C GLY A 253 -9.17 -8.43 -2.78
N ASN A 254 -10.22 -7.61 -2.63
CA ASN A 254 -11.43 -7.77 -3.44
C ASN A 254 -11.18 -7.56 -4.94
N PHE A 255 -10.27 -6.68 -5.30
CA PHE A 255 -9.94 -6.37 -6.68
C PHE A 255 -9.59 -7.61 -7.51
N VAL A 256 -8.85 -8.57 -6.95
CA VAL A 256 -8.34 -9.73 -7.70
C VAL A 256 -9.44 -10.56 -8.36
N SER A 257 -10.63 -10.64 -7.75
CA SER A 257 -11.71 -11.50 -8.26
C SER A 257 -12.31 -11.02 -9.58
N GLY A 258 -12.10 -9.76 -9.93
CA GLY A 258 -12.50 -9.18 -11.23
C GLY A 258 -11.32 -8.92 -12.18
N TYR A 259 -10.07 -9.16 -11.74
CA TYR A 259 -8.88 -8.82 -12.48
C TYR A 259 -8.47 -9.90 -13.47
N ASP A 260 -8.18 -9.49 -14.70
CA ASP A 260 -7.58 -10.36 -15.73
C ASP A 260 -6.10 -9.99 -15.88
N PHE A 261 -5.19 -10.88 -15.48
CA PHE A 261 -3.75 -10.60 -15.56
C PHE A 261 -3.24 -10.42 -17.00
N TYR A 262 -3.96 -10.96 -18.01
CA TYR A 262 -3.59 -10.74 -19.42
C TYR A 262 -3.67 -9.27 -19.81
N ASP A 263 -4.59 -8.53 -19.20
CA ASP A 263 -4.72 -7.08 -19.43
C ASP A 263 -3.55 -6.30 -18.79
N GLY A 264 -2.86 -6.86 -17.78
CA GLY A 264 -1.77 -6.22 -17.03
C GLY A 264 -0.35 -6.57 -17.50
N ILE A 265 -0.18 -7.25 -18.65
CA ILE A 265 1.13 -7.64 -19.19
C ILE A 265 1.39 -7.08 -20.58
N GLY A 266 2.65 -7.09 -21.02
CA GLY A 266 3.04 -6.57 -22.35
C GLY A 266 3.17 -5.03 -22.37
N ASP A 267 3.05 -4.45 -23.56
CA ASP A 267 3.18 -3.00 -23.77
C ASP A 267 2.04 -2.25 -23.07
N LYS A 268 2.37 -1.45 -22.07
CA LYS A 268 1.40 -0.70 -21.26
C LYS A 268 0.49 0.22 -22.07
N ASP A 269 0.96 0.71 -23.20
CA ASP A 269 0.18 1.59 -24.09
C ASP A 269 -0.88 0.81 -24.90
N LYS A 270 -0.81 -0.54 -24.83
CA LYS A 270 -1.75 -1.48 -25.46
C LYS A 270 -2.58 -2.27 -24.45
N ARG A 271 -2.37 -2.04 -23.16
CA ARG A 271 -3.17 -2.68 -22.11
C ARG A 271 -4.51 -1.96 -22.02
N PRO A 272 -5.64 -2.71 -22.01
CA PRO A 272 -6.97 -2.09 -22.01
C PRO A 272 -7.30 -1.44 -20.67
N THR A 273 -8.01 -0.34 -20.71
CA THR A 273 -8.68 0.20 -19.53
C THR A 273 -9.94 -0.63 -19.27
N ARG A 274 -10.16 -1.05 -18.02
CA ARG A 274 -11.30 -1.85 -17.58
C ARG A 274 -12.10 -1.18 -16.46
N ARG A 275 -13.36 -1.55 -16.36
CA ARG A 275 -14.18 -1.23 -15.19
C ARG A 275 -13.67 -2.02 -13.98
N ASN A 276 -13.55 -1.39 -12.83
CA ASN A 276 -13.24 -2.06 -11.58
C ASN A 276 -14.49 -2.77 -11.05
N LEU A 277 -14.68 -4.03 -11.44
CA LEU A 277 -15.93 -4.77 -11.23
C LEU A 277 -16.33 -4.94 -9.76
N ASN A 278 -15.37 -4.92 -8.84
CA ASN A 278 -15.67 -5.01 -7.42
C ASN A 278 -16.33 -3.75 -6.87
N TYR A 279 -15.93 -2.58 -7.39
CA TYR A 279 -16.35 -1.30 -6.81
C TYR A 279 -17.51 -0.67 -7.57
N ILE A 280 -17.60 -0.86 -8.88
CA ILE A 280 -18.62 -0.22 -9.70
C ILE A 280 -19.59 -1.20 -10.37
N GLY A 281 -19.49 -2.50 -10.03
CA GLY A 281 -20.39 -3.54 -10.53
C GLY A 281 -20.12 -3.99 -11.96
N GLN A 282 -20.73 -5.11 -12.34
CA GLN A 282 -20.65 -5.66 -13.69
C GLN A 282 -21.73 -5.02 -14.59
N GLU A 283 -21.48 -4.92 -15.89
CA GLU A 283 -22.44 -4.35 -16.85
C GLU A 283 -23.81 -5.01 -16.81
N LYS A 284 -23.84 -6.34 -16.61
CA LYS A 284 -25.10 -7.10 -16.47
C LYS A 284 -25.95 -6.72 -15.25
N ASP A 285 -25.40 -5.98 -14.29
CA ASP A 285 -26.08 -5.54 -13.08
C ASP A 285 -26.95 -4.29 -13.33
N PHE A 286 -26.82 -3.67 -14.51
CA PHE A 286 -27.57 -2.47 -14.92
C PHE A 286 -28.63 -2.79 -15.96
N ASN A 287 -29.77 -2.11 -15.87
CA ASN A 287 -30.88 -2.29 -16.80
C ASN A 287 -30.77 -1.43 -18.07
N SER A 288 -29.86 -0.44 -18.05
CA SER A 288 -29.62 0.46 -19.17
C SER A 288 -28.26 1.17 -19.05
N ASP A 289 -27.72 1.66 -20.18
CA ASP A 289 -26.52 2.49 -20.21
C ASP A 289 -26.67 3.75 -19.36
N SER A 290 -27.85 4.36 -19.34
CA SER A 290 -28.07 5.56 -18.50
C SER A 290 -27.95 5.26 -17.01
N GLU A 291 -28.41 4.09 -16.56
CA GLU A 291 -28.25 3.64 -15.17
C GLU A 291 -26.78 3.37 -14.85
N ARG A 292 -26.06 2.70 -15.77
CA ARG A 292 -24.62 2.45 -15.65
C ARG A 292 -23.82 3.75 -15.56
N ILE A 293 -24.05 4.69 -16.49
CA ILE A 293 -23.35 5.99 -16.51
C ILE A 293 -23.63 6.80 -15.24
N ALA A 294 -24.87 6.80 -14.76
CA ALA A 294 -25.21 7.47 -13.50
C ALA A 294 -24.49 6.85 -12.30
N SER A 295 -24.37 5.53 -12.27
CA SER A 295 -23.60 4.81 -11.25
C SER A 295 -22.11 5.13 -11.34
N ASP A 296 -21.55 5.14 -12.55
CA ASP A 296 -20.14 5.46 -12.78
C ASP A 296 -19.80 6.88 -12.32
N LEU A 297 -20.65 7.88 -12.64
CA LEU A 297 -20.49 9.26 -12.18
C LEU A 297 -20.52 9.38 -10.66
N MET A 298 -21.41 8.63 -10.01
CA MET A 298 -21.49 8.58 -8.54
C MET A 298 -20.23 7.96 -7.93
N ASN A 299 -19.75 6.86 -8.50
CA ASN A 299 -18.56 6.17 -8.03
C ASN A 299 -17.29 6.99 -8.26
N ILE A 300 -17.15 7.65 -9.42
CA ILE A 300 -16.05 8.61 -9.66
C ILE A 300 -16.09 9.75 -8.65
N GLY A 301 -17.26 10.23 -8.28
CA GLY A 301 -17.42 11.28 -7.26
C GLY A 301 -16.95 10.84 -5.87
N SER A 302 -17.04 9.56 -5.54
CA SER A 302 -16.65 9.00 -4.24
C SER A 302 -15.26 8.36 -4.22
N LEU A 303 -14.86 7.67 -5.29
CA LEU A 303 -13.65 6.85 -5.36
C LEU A 303 -12.57 7.45 -6.28
N GLY A 304 -12.90 8.51 -7.03
CA GLY A 304 -12.07 9.04 -8.10
C GLY A 304 -12.13 8.19 -9.38
N PHE A 305 -11.54 8.71 -10.47
CA PHE A 305 -11.53 8.03 -11.76
C PHE A 305 -10.88 6.65 -11.67
N TYR A 306 -9.73 6.55 -11.05
CA TYR A 306 -8.97 5.31 -10.92
C TYR A 306 -9.55 4.32 -9.90
N GLY A 307 -10.42 4.74 -8.99
CA GLY A 307 -11.21 3.82 -8.17
C GLY A 307 -12.31 3.11 -8.97
N ALA A 308 -12.83 3.78 -10.00
CA ALA A 308 -13.86 3.25 -10.88
C ALA A 308 -13.30 2.48 -12.09
N PHE A 309 -12.16 2.91 -12.63
CA PHE A 309 -11.55 2.36 -13.85
C PHE A 309 -10.09 2.00 -13.63
N GLU A 310 -9.69 0.84 -14.13
CA GLU A 310 -8.33 0.31 -14.09
C GLU A 310 -7.68 0.45 -15.47
N PRO A 311 -6.70 1.34 -15.65
CA PRO A 311 -6.01 1.49 -16.93
C PRO A 311 -4.96 0.41 -17.22
N ASN A 312 -4.69 -0.47 -16.27
CA ASN A 312 -3.68 -1.54 -16.36
C ASN A 312 -2.24 -1.06 -16.63
N ASP A 313 -1.93 0.19 -16.32
CA ASP A 313 -0.59 0.75 -16.52
C ASP A 313 0.43 0.19 -15.51
N PHE A 314 -0.03 -0.08 -14.29
CA PHE A 314 0.71 -0.81 -13.28
C PHE A 314 0.20 -2.25 -13.25
N GLY A 315 0.99 -3.17 -13.76
CA GLY A 315 0.66 -4.59 -13.83
C GLY A 315 1.72 -5.46 -13.16
N LEU A 316 1.77 -6.72 -13.56
CA LEU A 316 2.64 -7.72 -12.95
C LEU A 316 4.12 -7.37 -13.11
N ASP A 317 4.54 -6.88 -14.27
CA ASP A 317 5.95 -6.50 -14.51
C ASP A 317 6.40 -5.33 -13.64
N GLU A 318 5.54 -4.33 -13.48
CA GLU A 318 5.79 -3.16 -12.64
C GLU A 318 5.86 -3.56 -11.17
N PHE A 319 4.95 -4.43 -10.72
CA PHE A 319 4.96 -4.96 -9.35
C PHE A 319 6.25 -5.75 -9.04
N ILE A 320 6.68 -6.63 -9.94
CA ILE A 320 7.92 -7.40 -9.76
C ILE A 320 9.14 -6.47 -9.75
N LYS A 321 9.17 -5.44 -10.61
CA LYS A 321 10.23 -4.43 -10.60
C LYS A 321 10.27 -3.67 -9.27
N MET A 322 9.11 -3.29 -8.73
CA MET A 322 9.01 -2.65 -7.42
C MET A 322 9.56 -3.56 -6.31
N CYS A 323 9.12 -4.82 -6.25
CA CYS A 323 9.64 -5.78 -5.27
C CYS A 323 11.15 -5.97 -5.38
N SER A 324 11.68 -6.04 -6.61
CA SER A 324 13.12 -6.13 -6.85
C SER A 324 13.87 -4.89 -6.36
N TYR A 325 13.35 -3.69 -6.62
CA TYR A 325 13.93 -2.42 -6.13
C TYR A 325 13.96 -2.36 -4.60
N LEU A 326 12.91 -2.89 -3.95
CA LEU A 326 12.75 -2.92 -2.50
C LEU A 326 13.45 -4.12 -1.83
N ASN A 327 14.02 -5.05 -2.60
CA ASN A 327 14.55 -6.32 -2.11
C ASN A 327 13.52 -7.11 -1.28
N ALA A 328 12.30 -7.18 -1.77
CA ALA A 328 11.15 -7.82 -1.13
C ALA A 328 10.66 -9.04 -1.93
N GLU A 329 10.09 -10.02 -1.22
CA GLU A 329 9.47 -11.21 -1.81
C GLU A 329 8.04 -10.89 -2.29
N PRO A 330 7.70 -11.14 -3.55
CA PRO A 330 6.34 -10.97 -4.06
C PRO A 330 5.44 -12.15 -3.70
N ASN A 331 4.17 -11.86 -3.38
CA ASN A 331 3.07 -12.81 -3.34
C ASN A 331 2.00 -12.40 -4.35
N ILE A 332 1.74 -13.25 -5.32
CA ILE A 332 0.71 -13.02 -6.34
C ILE A 332 -0.58 -13.68 -5.90
N VAL A 333 -1.66 -12.92 -5.85
CA VAL A 333 -3.01 -13.45 -5.61
C VAL A 333 -3.66 -13.78 -6.94
N ILE A 334 -4.01 -15.04 -7.12
CA ILE A 334 -4.63 -15.56 -8.34
C ILE A 334 -6.13 -15.30 -8.33
N ASN A 335 -6.69 -14.86 -9.44
CA ASN A 335 -8.13 -14.67 -9.59
C ASN A 335 -8.87 -16.03 -9.55
N ALA A 336 -9.33 -16.44 -8.37
CA ALA A 336 -10.19 -17.59 -8.18
C ALA A 336 -11.69 -17.22 -8.13
N GLY A 337 -12.04 -15.94 -8.29
CA GLY A 337 -13.42 -15.45 -8.39
C GLY A 337 -14.01 -15.69 -9.76
N LEU A 338 -13.72 -14.80 -10.72
CA LEU A 338 -14.17 -14.90 -12.11
C LEU A 338 -13.12 -15.52 -13.05
N GLY A 339 -11.89 -15.70 -12.57
CA GLY A 339 -10.78 -16.26 -13.35
C GLY A 339 -10.95 -17.75 -13.64
N SER A 340 -10.19 -18.24 -14.62
CA SER A 340 -10.19 -19.63 -15.06
C SER A 340 -8.95 -20.39 -14.59
N LEU A 341 -9.05 -21.71 -14.57
CA LEU A 341 -7.94 -22.63 -14.34
C LEU A 341 -6.77 -22.35 -15.29
N GLU A 342 -7.08 -22.13 -16.57
CA GLU A 342 -6.07 -21.85 -17.61
C GLU A 342 -5.37 -20.51 -17.33
N MET A 343 -6.13 -19.47 -16.90
CA MET A 343 -5.56 -18.19 -16.52
C MET A 343 -4.57 -18.34 -15.35
N ALA A 344 -4.95 -19.06 -14.29
CA ALA A 344 -4.06 -19.32 -13.15
C ALA A 344 -2.76 -20.03 -13.54
N LYS A 345 -2.85 -21.04 -14.40
CA LYS A 345 -1.69 -21.74 -14.93
C LYS A 345 -0.78 -20.83 -15.76
N ASN A 346 -1.39 -20.02 -16.63
CA ASN A 346 -0.66 -19.12 -17.53
C ASN A 346 0.01 -17.97 -16.79
N GLU A 347 -0.57 -17.51 -15.69
CA GLU A 347 0.04 -16.50 -14.82
C GLU A 347 1.30 -17.04 -14.12
N VAL A 348 1.28 -18.30 -13.66
CA VAL A 348 2.50 -18.97 -13.17
C VAL A 348 3.50 -19.21 -14.29
N GLU A 349 3.05 -19.57 -15.51
CA GLU A 349 3.94 -19.68 -16.67
C GLU A 349 4.59 -18.34 -17.00
N TYR A 350 3.83 -17.24 -16.97
CA TYR A 350 4.38 -15.91 -17.15
C TYR A 350 5.43 -15.58 -16.09
N CYS A 351 5.17 -15.87 -14.81
CA CYS A 351 6.12 -15.60 -13.73
C CYS A 351 7.35 -16.52 -13.78
N ASN A 352 7.17 -17.82 -13.88
CA ASN A 352 8.18 -18.82 -13.57
C ASN A 352 8.52 -19.76 -14.73
N GLY A 353 7.70 -19.84 -15.76
CA GLY A 353 7.94 -20.72 -16.89
C GLY A 353 9.28 -20.45 -17.56
N LEU A 354 10.04 -21.51 -17.88
CA LEU A 354 11.28 -21.43 -18.65
C LEU A 354 11.03 -21.43 -20.16
N VAL A 355 9.94 -22.03 -20.57
CA VAL A 355 9.47 -22.13 -21.96
C VAL A 355 7.95 -21.99 -21.96
N GLY A 356 7.39 -21.63 -23.10
CA GLY A 356 5.95 -21.50 -23.29
C GLY A 356 5.56 -20.14 -23.87
N ARG A 357 4.28 -20.01 -24.20
CA ARG A 357 3.75 -18.79 -24.80
C ARG A 357 3.90 -17.59 -23.88
N TYR A 358 3.43 -17.72 -22.64
CA TYR A 358 3.43 -16.62 -21.68
C TYR A 358 4.82 -16.34 -21.12
N ALA A 359 5.64 -17.35 -20.91
CA ALA A 359 7.05 -17.20 -20.59
C ALA A 359 7.80 -16.34 -21.62
N SER A 360 7.47 -16.48 -22.90
CA SER A 360 8.10 -15.72 -23.99
C SER A 360 7.58 -14.28 -24.12
N MET A 361 6.49 -13.91 -23.45
CA MET A 361 5.92 -12.56 -23.46
C MET A 361 6.55 -11.63 -22.41
N ARG A 362 7.31 -12.19 -21.45
CA ARG A 362 8.03 -11.36 -20.47
C ARG A 362 8.98 -10.37 -21.17
N PRO A 363 9.13 -9.15 -20.65
CA PRO A 363 10.12 -8.20 -21.18
C PRO A 363 11.57 -8.68 -21.00
N GLN A 364 11.81 -9.63 -20.08
CA GLN A 364 13.09 -10.29 -19.85
C GLN A 364 12.99 -11.81 -20.10
N LYS A 365 14.11 -12.43 -20.47
CA LYS A 365 14.15 -13.89 -20.73
C LYS A 365 14.11 -14.73 -19.45
N GLU A 366 14.75 -14.22 -18.41
CA GLU A 366 14.85 -14.88 -17.12
C GLU A 366 13.48 -14.94 -16.44
N SER A 367 13.21 -16.01 -15.71
CA SER A 367 11.99 -16.12 -14.90
C SER A 367 12.04 -15.13 -13.73
N TYR A 368 10.87 -14.66 -13.29
CA TYR A 368 10.76 -13.84 -12.09
C TYR A 368 10.96 -14.64 -10.80
N ASN A 369 10.84 -15.98 -10.88
CA ASN A 369 11.03 -16.90 -9.77
C ASN A 369 10.15 -16.54 -8.54
N VAL A 370 8.90 -16.20 -8.78
CA VAL A 370 7.92 -15.92 -7.74
C VAL A 370 7.63 -17.19 -6.95
N LYS A 371 7.78 -17.12 -5.64
CA LYS A 371 7.60 -18.30 -4.77
C LYS A 371 6.19 -18.45 -4.23
N TYR A 372 5.51 -17.36 -3.92
CA TYR A 372 4.26 -17.35 -3.18
C TYR A 372 3.10 -16.98 -4.09
N PHE A 373 2.06 -17.82 -4.04
CA PHE A 373 0.81 -17.61 -4.77
C PHE A 373 -0.38 -17.89 -3.85
N SER A 374 -1.30 -16.94 -3.74
CA SER A 374 -2.58 -17.13 -3.05
C SER A 374 -3.67 -17.50 -4.05
N ILE A 375 -4.51 -18.50 -3.75
CA ILE A 375 -5.61 -18.91 -4.65
C ILE A 375 -6.91 -18.26 -4.18
N GLY A 376 -7.19 -17.07 -4.72
CA GLY A 376 -8.36 -16.25 -4.39
C GLY A 376 -8.18 -15.37 -3.17
N ASN A 377 -9.18 -14.54 -2.92
CA ASN A 377 -9.32 -13.65 -1.77
C ASN A 377 -10.72 -13.82 -1.18
N GLU A 378 -10.84 -14.02 0.13
CA GLU A 378 -12.10 -14.04 0.89
C GLU A 378 -13.28 -14.77 0.21
N MET A 379 -12.99 -15.87 -0.48
CA MET A 379 -13.97 -16.62 -1.28
C MET A 379 -15.17 -17.14 -0.47
N ASN A 380 -15.06 -17.12 0.85
CA ASN A 380 -16.11 -17.43 1.84
C ASN A 380 -17.13 -16.29 2.02
N GLY A 381 -16.76 -15.04 1.71
CA GLY A 381 -17.57 -13.85 1.96
C GLY A 381 -18.54 -13.54 0.82
N ASP A 382 -19.79 -13.23 1.14
CA ASP A 382 -20.83 -12.88 0.16
C ASP A 382 -20.63 -11.49 -0.47
N TRP A 383 -19.72 -10.70 0.08
CA TRP A 383 -19.25 -9.43 -0.49
C TRP A 383 -18.25 -9.62 -1.64
N GLN A 384 -17.56 -10.77 -1.67
CA GLN A 384 -16.53 -11.05 -2.66
C GLN A 384 -17.12 -11.41 -4.02
N LEU A 385 -16.66 -10.78 -5.08
CA LEU A 385 -17.06 -11.11 -6.44
C LEU A 385 -16.68 -12.57 -6.77
N GLY A 386 -17.67 -13.35 -7.20
CA GLY A 386 -17.46 -14.78 -7.49
C GLY A 386 -17.28 -15.67 -6.27
N HIS A 387 -17.73 -15.23 -5.07
CA HIS A 387 -17.74 -16.05 -3.87
C HIS A 387 -18.49 -17.36 -4.08
N VAL A 388 -18.12 -18.39 -3.35
CA VAL A 388 -18.67 -19.75 -3.47
C VAL A 388 -18.78 -20.43 -2.10
N ASP A 389 -19.53 -21.53 -2.04
CA ASP A 389 -19.53 -22.40 -0.85
C ASP A 389 -18.19 -23.16 -0.72
N ILE A 390 -17.94 -23.70 0.47
CA ILE A 390 -16.68 -24.38 0.80
C ILE A 390 -16.38 -25.58 -0.12
N ASN A 391 -17.38 -26.37 -0.52
CA ASN A 391 -17.16 -27.54 -1.38
C ASN A 391 -16.69 -27.09 -2.77
N THR A 392 -17.34 -26.07 -3.32
CA THR A 392 -16.96 -25.46 -4.60
C THR A 392 -15.57 -24.84 -4.52
N TYR A 393 -15.25 -24.13 -3.42
CA TYR A 393 -13.91 -23.56 -3.25
C TYR A 393 -12.82 -24.64 -3.16
N THR A 394 -13.00 -25.67 -2.35
CA THR A 394 -11.99 -26.73 -2.16
C THR A 394 -11.71 -27.51 -3.44
N GLN A 395 -12.74 -27.77 -4.25
CA GLN A 395 -12.56 -28.35 -5.57
C GLN A 395 -11.74 -27.41 -6.47
N ARG A 396 -12.15 -26.14 -6.58
CA ARG A 396 -11.46 -25.11 -7.37
C ARG A 396 -10.01 -24.94 -6.92
N HIS A 397 -9.77 -24.82 -5.63
CA HIS A 397 -8.42 -24.70 -5.05
C HIS A 397 -7.52 -25.85 -5.48
N ASN A 398 -7.99 -27.10 -5.32
CA ASN A 398 -7.21 -28.28 -5.67
C ASN A 398 -6.90 -28.37 -7.17
N GLU A 399 -7.83 -27.98 -8.03
CA GLU A 399 -7.63 -27.95 -9.49
C GLU A 399 -6.60 -26.86 -9.86
N PHE A 400 -6.75 -25.64 -9.32
CA PHE A 400 -5.83 -24.53 -9.54
C PHE A 400 -4.41 -24.86 -9.03
N ALA A 401 -4.28 -25.31 -7.79
CA ALA A 401 -2.98 -25.66 -7.21
C ALA A 401 -2.23 -26.73 -8.04
N LYS A 402 -2.94 -27.76 -8.53
CA LYS A 402 -2.35 -28.79 -9.40
C LYS A 402 -1.91 -28.21 -10.74
N ALA A 403 -2.74 -27.37 -11.37
CA ALA A 403 -2.40 -26.74 -12.65
C ALA A 403 -1.19 -25.81 -12.50
N MET A 404 -1.17 -24.97 -11.48
CA MET A 404 -0.06 -24.06 -11.16
C MET A 404 1.23 -24.82 -10.85
N LYS A 405 1.18 -25.86 -10.00
CA LYS A 405 2.34 -26.72 -9.67
C LYS A 405 2.79 -27.59 -10.85
N SER A 406 1.98 -27.79 -11.88
CA SER A 406 2.43 -28.43 -13.12
C SER A 406 3.42 -27.58 -13.93
N VAL A 407 3.39 -26.26 -13.74
CA VAL A 407 4.34 -25.31 -14.33
C VAL A 407 5.60 -25.18 -13.47
N ASP A 408 5.42 -24.92 -12.17
CA ASP A 408 6.50 -24.86 -11.20
C ASP A 408 6.12 -25.60 -9.90
N PRO A 409 6.69 -26.79 -9.66
CA PRO A 409 6.36 -27.59 -8.48
C PRO A 409 6.87 -26.99 -7.15
N ASN A 410 7.73 -25.97 -7.19
CA ASN A 410 8.38 -25.39 -6.01
C ASN A 410 7.59 -24.23 -5.40
N ILE A 411 6.55 -23.74 -6.07
CA ILE A 411 5.73 -22.64 -5.57
C ILE A 411 5.04 -23.00 -4.26
N LYS A 412 4.84 -21.98 -3.43
CA LYS A 412 4.14 -22.06 -2.16
C LYS A 412 2.71 -21.55 -2.32
N ILE A 413 1.76 -22.37 -1.97
CA ILE A 413 0.33 -22.06 -2.14
C ILE A 413 -0.27 -21.61 -0.81
N ILE A 414 -0.95 -20.46 -0.85
CA ILE A 414 -1.74 -19.91 0.25
C ILE A 414 -3.22 -20.11 -0.12
N ALA A 415 -3.95 -20.86 0.71
CA ALA A 415 -5.38 -21.09 0.53
C ALA A 415 -6.22 -20.11 1.32
N VAL A 416 -7.37 -19.69 0.83
CA VAL A 416 -8.29 -18.82 1.57
C VAL A 416 -8.79 -19.53 2.82
N GLY A 417 -8.55 -18.93 3.97
CA GLY A 417 -9.03 -19.38 5.28
C GLY A 417 -10.05 -18.41 5.87
N ASP A 418 -10.80 -18.91 6.83
CA ASP A 418 -11.65 -18.18 7.76
C ASP A 418 -11.86 -19.07 8.98
N ASN A 419 -11.08 -18.83 10.02
CA ASN A 419 -11.21 -19.60 11.25
C ASN A 419 -12.25 -19.02 12.23
N SER A 420 -13.03 -18.03 11.80
CA SER A 420 -14.22 -17.58 12.53
C SER A 420 -15.40 -18.56 12.39
N SER A 421 -15.38 -19.35 11.33
CA SER A 421 -16.36 -20.40 10.99
C SER A 421 -15.69 -21.79 10.89
N SER A 422 -16.38 -22.78 10.34
CA SER A 422 -15.79 -24.11 10.03
C SER A 422 -14.95 -24.10 8.74
N TRP A 423 -14.92 -22.99 7.98
CA TRP A 423 -14.33 -22.90 6.64
C TRP A 423 -12.88 -23.42 6.59
N THR A 424 -12.00 -22.92 7.48
CA THR A 424 -10.60 -23.35 7.48
C THR A 424 -10.44 -24.83 7.84
N GLN A 425 -11.26 -25.36 8.76
CA GLN A 425 -11.25 -26.79 9.09
C GLN A 425 -11.63 -27.65 7.90
N ASP A 426 -12.71 -27.28 7.18
CA ASP A 426 -13.20 -28.01 6.02
C ASP A 426 -12.22 -27.91 4.85
N MET A 427 -11.61 -26.73 4.64
CA MET A 427 -10.55 -26.52 3.66
C MET A 427 -9.32 -27.38 3.95
N VAL A 428 -8.84 -27.43 5.20
CA VAL A 428 -7.69 -28.27 5.59
C VAL A 428 -8.01 -29.74 5.34
N ASN A 429 -9.20 -30.20 5.68
CA ASN A 429 -9.62 -31.59 5.42
C ASN A 429 -9.55 -31.97 3.94
N ALA A 430 -9.89 -31.04 3.04
CA ALA A 430 -10.00 -31.29 1.61
C ALA A 430 -8.74 -30.91 0.80
N CYS A 431 -7.94 -29.94 1.27
CA CYS A 431 -6.90 -29.29 0.47
C CYS A 431 -5.48 -29.38 1.04
N LYS A 432 -5.28 -29.94 2.23
CA LYS A 432 -3.98 -29.93 2.94
C LYS A 432 -2.77 -30.41 2.12
N ASP A 433 -2.98 -31.31 1.16
CA ASP A 433 -1.90 -31.85 0.33
C ASP A 433 -1.52 -30.90 -0.84
N ASN A 434 -2.32 -29.86 -1.08
CA ASN A 434 -2.15 -28.91 -2.17
C ASN A 434 -1.95 -27.46 -1.68
N MET A 435 -1.74 -27.25 -0.38
CA MET A 435 -1.51 -25.94 0.22
C MET A 435 -0.32 -25.97 1.18
N ASP A 436 0.37 -24.87 1.31
CA ASP A 436 1.49 -24.68 2.25
C ASP A 436 1.07 -23.77 3.43
N TYR A 437 0.13 -22.85 3.19
CA TYR A 437 -0.37 -21.87 4.18
C TYR A 437 -1.89 -21.78 4.12
N SER A 438 -2.47 -21.46 5.27
CA SER A 438 -3.85 -21.00 5.40
C SER A 438 -3.88 -19.49 5.61
N SER A 439 -4.54 -18.77 4.73
CA SER A 439 -4.81 -17.34 4.88
C SER A 439 -5.75 -17.10 6.07
N GLU A 440 -5.62 -15.96 6.71
CA GLU A 440 -6.55 -15.49 7.72
C GLU A 440 -6.57 -13.96 7.73
N HIS A 441 -7.75 -13.37 7.69
CA HIS A 441 -7.95 -11.93 7.74
C HIS A 441 -8.63 -11.51 9.04
N PHE A 442 -8.27 -10.35 9.56
CA PHE A 442 -9.01 -9.73 10.65
C PHE A 442 -8.83 -8.21 10.68
N TYR A 443 -9.90 -7.54 11.07
CA TYR A 443 -9.90 -6.11 11.35
C TYR A 443 -10.29 -5.88 12.79
N ALA A 444 -9.45 -5.14 13.53
CA ALA A 444 -9.69 -4.83 14.93
C ALA A 444 -10.57 -3.58 15.06
N GLU A 445 -11.40 -3.53 16.08
CA GLU A 445 -12.17 -2.35 16.41
C GLU A 445 -11.25 -1.21 16.86
N ARG A 446 -11.45 -0.02 16.30
CA ARG A 446 -10.77 1.21 16.69
C ARG A 446 -11.49 1.87 17.86
N ILE A 447 -10.84 1.94 19.03
CA ILE A 447 -11.41 2.49 20.24
C ILE A 447 -10.78 3.85 20.54
N GLU A 448 -11.57 4.93 20.48
CA GLU A 448 -11.04 6.29 20.54
C GLU A 448 -10.84 6.81 21.98
N ASP A 449 -11.64 6.39 22.91
CA ASP A 449 -11.73 6.94 24.28
C ASP A 449 -10.87 6.19 25.32
N ASN A 450 -10.26 5.07 24.95
CA ASN A 450 -9.43 4.28 25.86
C ASN A 450 -8.26 3.61 25.13
N ILE A 451 -7.06 4.15 25.33
CA ILE A 451 -5.83 3.70 24.66
C ILE A 451 -5.52 2.23 24.95
N LYS A 452 -5.71 1.76 26.16
CA LYS A 452 -5.47 0.37 26.52
C LYS A 452 -6.40 -0.58 25.78
N ASN A 453 -7.70 -0.25 25.72
CA ASN A 453 -8.68 -1.05 24.98
C ASN A 453 -8.41 -1.01 23.48
N HIS A 454 -7.99 0.14 22.94
CA HIS A 454 -7.58 0.29 21.55
C HIS A 454 -6.44 -0.69 21.21
N ILE A 455 -5.36 -0.71 21.99
CA ILE A 455 -4.23 -1.63 21.79
C ILE A 455 -4.67 -3.09 21.96
N LEU A 456 -5.45 -3.37 23.02
CA LEU A 456 -5.92 -4.73 23.30
C LEU A 456 -6.90 -5.26 22.26
N SER A 457 -7.64 -4.40 21.56
CA SER A 457 -8.50 -4.81 20.44
C SER A 457 -7.69 -5.53 19.36
N MET A 458 -6.63 -4.92 18.85
CA MET A 458 -5.73 -5.52 17.85
C MET A 458 -5.04 -6.78 18.39
N LYS A 459 -4.47 -6.70 19.58
CA LYS A 459 -3.81 -7.83 20.25
C LYS A 459 -4.71 -9.05 20.39
N ASN A 460 -5.94 -8.84 20.86
CA ASN A 460 -6.89 -9.93 21.13
C ASN A 460 -7.39 -10.57 19.83
N GLN A 461 -7.57 -9.79 18.75
CA GLN A 461 -7.89 -10.34 17.44
C GLN A 461 -6.78 -11.27 16.95
N ALA A 462 -5.53 -10.80 16.94
CA ALA A 462 -4.38 -11.64 16.54
C ALA A 462 -4.31 -12.93 17.39
N LYS A 463 -4.36 -12.79 18.71
CA LYS A 463 -4.32 -13.93 19.64
C LYS A 463 -5.44 -14.93 19.38
N THR A 464 -6.68 -14.46 19.23
CA THR A 464 -7.85 -15.31 19.00
C THR A 464 -7.71 -16.10 17.71
N ARG A 465 -7.26 -15.45 16.61
CA ARG A 465 -7.07 -16.13 15.32
C ARG A 465 -5.99 -17.20 15.39
N ILE A 466 -4.87 -16.90 16.06
CA ILE A 466 -3.77 -17.85 16.26
C ILE A 466 -4.21 -19.05 17.10
N GLU A 467 -4.93 -18.81 18.22
CA GLU A 467 -5.45 -19.89 19.07
C GLU A 467 -6.43 -20.80 18.32
N LYS A 468 -7.32 -20.22 17.51
CA LYS A 468 -8.23 -20.99 16.67
C LYS A 468 -7.48 -21.84 15.64
N HIS A 469 -6.46 -21.29 14.97
CA HIS A 469 -5.63 -22.02 14.02
C HIS A 469 -4.94 -23.22 14.68
N ARG A 470 -4.40 -23.07 15.90
CA ARG A 470 -3.80 -24.19 16.65
C ARG A 470 -4.79 -25.33 16.95
N ASN A 471 -6.08 -25.02 17.04
CA ASN A 471 -7.12 -26.00 17.36
C ASN A 471 -7.68 -26.70 16.11
N ILE A 472 -7.26 -26.35 14.89
CA ILE A 472 -7.69 -27.00 13.66
C ILE A 472 -7.13 -28.43 13.63
N GLN A 473 -8.02 -29.39 13.43
CA GLN A 473 -7.64 -30.80 13.39
C GLN A 473 -6.90 -31.14 12.08
N ASN A 474 -5.88 -31.98 12.20
CA ASN A 474 -5.08 -32.46 11.07
C ASN A 474 -4.34 -31.36 10.29
N ILE A 475 -4.12 -30.20 10.88
CA ILE A 475 -3.45 -29.05 10.26
C ILE A 475 -2.00 -29.37 9.83
N GLY A 476 -1.32 -30.29 10.52
CA GLY A 476 0.03 -30.72 10.19
C GLY A 476 1.05 -29.58 10.26
N ASN A 477 1.80 -29.42 9.16
CA ASN A 477 2.83 -28.37 9.03
C ASN A 477 2.32 -27.10 8.33
N ILE A 478 1.02 -27.00 8.05
CA ILE A 478 0.43 -25.83 7.40
C ILE A 478 0.54 -24.64 8.37
N LYS A 479 1.22 -23.59 7.93
CA LYS A 479 1.40 -22.36 8.69
C LYS A 479 0.29 -21.37 8.37
N MET A 480 0.13 -20.40 9.27
CA MET A 480 -0.81 -19.31 9.11
C MET A 480 -0.16 -18.14 8.37
N ALA A 481 -0.85 -17.63 7.35
CA ALA A 481 -0.60 -16.36 6.72
C ALA A 481 -1.72 -15.39 7.17
N ILE A 482 -1.40 -14.43 8.03
CA ILE A 482 -2.32 -13.31 8.34
C ILE A 482 -2.09 -12.27 7.26
N ASP A 483 -2.53 -12.57 6.04
CA ASP A 483 -2.16 -11.80 4.85
C ASP A 483 -3.06 -10.58 4.59
N GLU A 484 -3.94 -10.25 5.57
CA GLU A 484 -4.66 -8.99 5.65
C GLU A 484 -5.09 -8.68 7.09
N TYR A 485 -4.58 -7.59 7.66
CA TYR A 485 -5.01 -7.12 8.98
C TYR A 485 -4.83 -5.60 9.13
N ALA A 486 -5.79 -4.95 9.81
CA ALA A 486 -5.77 -3.52 10.15
C ALA A 486 -6.80 -3.19 11.24
N TYR A 487 -6.98 -1.91 11.54
CA TYR A 487 -8.15 -1.43 12.29
C TYR A 487 -9.35 -1.20 11.35
N MET A 488 -10.55 -1.52 11.82
CA MET A 488 -11.80 -1.18 11.13
C MET A 488 -12.11 0.30 11.20
N ASN A 489 -12.86 0.82 10.21
CA ASN A 489 -13.42 2.19 10.22
C ASN A 489 -12.36 3.25 10.54
N ALA A 490 -11.20 3.07 9.99
CA ALA A 490 -10.08 3.93 10.24
C ALA A 490 -10.16 5.19 9.37
N GLU A 491 -9.77 6.34 9.93
CA GLU A 491 -9.43 7.51 9.13
C GLU A 491 -8.24 7.16 8.22
N VAL A 492 -8.06 7.92 7.14
CA VAL A 492 -6.96 7.71 6.18
C VAL A 492 -5.59 7.78 6.86
N SER A 493 -5.43 8.61 7.90
CA SER A 493 -4.15 8.77 8.61
C SER A 493 -4.03 7.83 9.80
N SER A 494 -2.91 7.10 9.87
CA SER A 494 -2.54 6.26 11.01
C SER A 494 -1.73 7.08 12.03
N ARG A 495 -2.19 7.08 13.28
CA ARG A 495 -1.61 7.81 14.40
C ARG A 495 -0.58 6.97 15.18
N LEU A 496 0.13 7.59 16.11
CA LEU A 496 1.05 6.89 17.02
C LEU A 496 0.35 5.75 17.77
N LYS A 497 -0.85 6.00 18.33
CA LYS A 497 -1.63 4.98 19.04
C LYS A 497 -2.02 3.80 18.16
N ASP A 498 -2.31 4.04 16.88
CA ASP A 498 -2.62 2.98 15.91
C ASP A 498 -1.37 2.11 15.67
N GLY A 499 -0.19 2.74 15.49
CA GLY A 499 1.08 2.03 15.43
C GLY A 499 1.36 1.18 16.68
N MET A 500 1.06 1.70 17.87
CA MET A 500 1.19 0.94 19.14
C MET A 500 0.30 -0.31 19.15
N GLY A 501 -0.95 -0.17 18.70
CA GLY A 501 -1.86 -1.31 18.60
C GLY A 501 -1.41 -2.34 17.57
N ILE A 502 -1.00 -1.90 16.39
CA ILE A 502 -0.49 -2.78 15.32
C ILE A 502 0.68 -3.63 15.83
N ILE A 503 1.70 -3.03 16.43
CA ILE A 503 2.83 -3.82 16.94
C ILE A 503 2.49 -4.68 18.16
N SER A 504 1.47 -4.34 18.94
CA SER A 504 0.96 -5.23 19.98
C SER A 504 0.33 -6.51 19.39
N GLY A 505 -0.36 -6.40 18.26
CA GLY A 505 -0.79 -7.55 17.46
C GLY A 505 0.39 -8.36 16.91
N VAL A 506 1.40 -7.67 16.36
CA VAL A 506 2.64 -8.31 15.87
C VAL A 506 3.40 -9.01 17.01
N ASN A 507 3.38 -8.48 18.22
CA ASN A 507 3.95 -9.15 19.38
C ASN A 507 3.31 -10.53 19.64
N GLU A 508 2.00 -10.69 19.41
CA GLU A 508 1.34 -12.01 19.49
C GLU A 508 1.79 -12.94 18.34
N MET A 509 2.00 -12.40 17.13
CA MET A 509 2.55 -13.17 16.00
C MET A 509 3.98 -13.64 16.29
N ILE A 510 4.84 -12.79 16.84
CA ILE A 510 6.21 -13.11 17.26
C ILE A 510 6.23 -14.21 18.32
N LYS A 511 5.40 -14.11 19.36
CA LYS A 511 5.28 -15.13 20.41
C LYS A 511 4.83 -16.49 19.89
N ASN A 512 4.17 -16.50 18.74
CA ASN A 512 3.62 -17.67 18.08
C ASN A 512 4.27 -17.92 16.71
N SER A 513 5.57 -17.67 16.56
CA SER A 513 6.34 -17.89 15.33
C SER A 513 6.38 -19.35 14.86
N ASP A 514 5.98 -20.28 15.70
CA ASP A 514 5.75 -21.69 15.35
C ASP A 514 4.48 -21.89 14.51
N VAL A 515 3.53 -20.97 14.55
CA VAL A 515 2.26 -20.98 13.80
C VAL A 515 2.26 -19.93 12.70
N VAL A 516 2.50 -18.65 13.04
CA VAL A 516 2.44 -17.53 12.11
C VAL A 516 3.74 -17.42 11.32
N SER A 517 3.65 -17.41 10.01
CA SER A 517 4.81 -17.33 9.12
C SER A 517 4.80 -16.08 8.23
N ILE A 518 3.64 -15.59 7.86
CA ILE A 518 3.45 -14.43 7.00
C ILE A 518 2.40 -13.52 7.66
N ALA A 519 2.59 -12.21 7.57
CA ALA A 519 1.54 -11.25 7.87
C ALA A 519 1.70 -10.04 6.95
N CYS A 520 0.57 -9.52 6.42
CA CYS A 520 0.55 -8.35 5.55
C CYS A 520 -0.40 -7.31 6.12
N TYR A 521 0.15 -6.16 6.47
CA TYR A 521 -0.66 -5.03 6.90
C TYR A 521 -1.50 -4.48 5.74
N SER A 522 -2.78 -4.23 5.96
CA SER A 522 -3.72 -3.66 4.99
C SER A 522 -3.99 -2.17 5.33
N SER A 523 -3.55 -1.19 4.52
CA SER A 523 -2.84 -1.37 3.26
C SER A 523 -1.52 -0.59 3.27
N THR A 524 -0.80 -0.59 2.13
CA THR A 524 0.54 0.03 2.08
C THR A 524 0.47 1.53 1.86
N VAL A 525 -0.23 1.99 0.82
CA VAL A 525 -0.26 3.41 0.41
C VAL A 525 -1.70 3.90 0.36
N ASN A 526 -1.99 5.03 0.94
CA ASN A 526 -3.22 5.82 0.94
C ASN A 526 -4.51 5.12 1.42
N ALA A 527 -4.81 3.93 0.93
CA ALA A 527 -6.08 3.26 1.25
C ALA A 527 -6.16 2.91 2.74
N THR A 528 -7.31 3.08 3.32
CA THR A 528 -7.75 2.67 4.67
C THR A 528 -6.62 2.51 5.70
N GLN A 529 -6.14 3.58 6.36
CA GLN A 529 -4.98 3.55 7.28
C GLN A 529 -3.69 3.06 6.62
N GLY A 530 -3.30 3.65 5.49
CA GLY A 530 -2.04 3.37 4.85
C GLY A 530 -0.84 3.44 5.80
N GLN A 531 0.21 2.72 5.49
CA GLN A 531 1.51 2.88 6.13
C GLN A 531 2.24 4.12 5.61
N ILE A 532 1.89 4.52 4.41
CA ILE A 532 2.39 5.67 3.68
C ILE A 532 1.20 6.47 3.18
N ALA A 533 1.14 7.74 3.50
CA ALA A 533 0.24 8.70 2.87
C ALA A 533 0.98 9.46 1.77
N THR A 534 0.29 9.74 0.67
CA THR A 534 0.81 10.60 -0.39
C THR A 534 -0.15 11.73 -0.70
N ASP A 535 0.38 12.85 -1.11
CA ASP A 535 -0.36 13.84 -1.89
C ASP A 535 0.20 13.92 -3.31
N ASP A 536 -0.20 14.91 -4.08
CA ASP A 536 0.27 15.04 -5.47
C ASP A 536 1.80 15.22 -5.58
N PHE A 537 2.51 15.59 -4.50
CA PHE A 537 3.90 16.02 -4.54
C PHE A 537 4.81 15.32 -3.54
N ASN A 538 4.26 14.72 -2.50
CA ASN A 538 5.03 14.19 -1.38
C ASN A 538 4.48 12.87 -0.89
N ALA A 539 5.34 12.09 -0.26
CA ALA A 539 5.00 10.87 0.46
C ALA A 539 5.49 10.92 1.91
N TYR A 540 4.71 10.38 2.84
CA TYR A 540 4.99 10.39 4.29
C TYR A 540 4.79 9.02 4.89
N LEU A 541 5.69 8.57 5.78
CA LEU A 541 5.39 7.44 6.65
C LEU A 541 4.42 7.87 7.76
N GLU A 542 3.43 7.02 8.00
CA GLU A 542 2.46 7.18 9.07
C GLU A 542 2.79 6.33 10.30
N GLY A 543 1.97 6.40 11.35
CA GLY A 543 2.21 5.73 12.62
C GLY A 543 2.38 4.20 12.50
N SER A 544 1.55 3.54 11.70
CA SER A 544 1.65 2.10 11.39
C SER A 544 2.94 1.76 10.63
N GLY A 545 3.31 2.59 9.64
CA GLY A 545 4.51 2.42 8.85
C GLY A 545 5.78 2.52 9.69
N TYR A 546 5.91 3.58 10.49
CA TYR A 546 7.05 3.73 11.39
C TYR A 546 7.14 2.61 12.42
N ALA A 547 6.00 2.21 13.03
CA ALA A 547 5.97 1.17 14.05
C ALA A 547 6.48 -0.18 13.51
N LEU A 548 6.00 -0.59 12.32
CA LEU A 548 6.45 -1.82 11.67
C LEU A 548 7.91 -1.75 11.22
N SER A 549 8.33 -0.61 10.65
CA SER A 549 9.72 -0.39 10.24
C SER A 549 10.71 -0.49 11.41
N ILE A 550 10.41 0.14 12.56
CA ILE A 550 11.26 0.06 13.75
C ILE A 550 11.42 -1.38 14.24
N TYR A 551 10.33 -2.15 14.27
CA TYR A 551 10.38 -3.56 14.67
C TYR A 551 11.17 -4.40 13.67
N ARG A 552 10.90 -4.23 12.37
CA ARG A 552 11.59 -4.95 11.30
C ARG A 552 13.09 -4.70 11.30
N ASP A 553 13.53 -3.46 11.54
CA ASP A 553 14.95 -3.07 11.50
C ASP A 553 15.74 -3.62 12.69
N ASN A 554 15.12 -3.85 13.84
CA ASN A 554 15.85 -4.02 15.09
C ASN A 554 15.59 -5.33 15.83
N LEU A 555 14.41 -5.96 15.71
CA LEU A 555 14.12 -7.22 16.39
C LEU A 555 14.98 -8.36 15.81
N LYS A 556 15.20 -9.40 16.63
CA LYS A 556 16.12 -10.51 16.34
C LYS A 556 15.36 -11.79 15.99
N ASP A 557 16.13 -12.85 15.75
CA ASP A 557 15.68 -14.09 15.11
C ASP A 557 14.69 -14.94 15.91
N TYR A 558 14.75 -14.90 17.25
CA TYR A 558 13.97 -15.78 18.12
C TYR A 558 13.26 -15.01 19.22
N TYR A 559 12.02 -15.38 19.52
CA TYR A 559 11.32 -14.87 20.69
C TYR A 559 11.97 -15.37 21.98
N LEU A 560 12.20 -14.45 22.92
CA LEU A 560 12.69 -14.73 24.26
C LEU A 560 11.64 -14.29 25.29
N PRO A 561 10.97 -15.22 25.99
CA PRO A 561 9.97 -14.89 27.00
C PRO A 561 10.54 -14.02 28.11
N VAL A 562 9.90 -12.89 28.38
CA VAL A 562 10.29 -11.95 29.45
C VAL A 562 9.14 -11.76 30.42
N LYS A 563 9.46 -11.78 31.72
CA LYS A 563 8.52 -11.52 32.81
C LYS A 563 8.80 -10.16 33.43
N TYR A 564 7.75 -9.38 33.62
CA TYR A 564 7.78 -8.06 34.27
C TYR A 564 6.44 -7.77 34.95
N LYS A 565 6.44 -6.80 35.88
CA LYS A 565 5.21 -6.37 36.54
C LYS A 565 4.41 -5.48 35.59
N ALA A 566 3.23 -5.95 35.21
CA ALA A 566 2.33 -5.18 34.36
C ALA A 566 1.76 -3.94 35.09
N THR A 567 1.31 -2.94 34.30
CA THR A 567 0.60 -1.77 34.85
C THR A 567 -0.75 -2.15 35.42
N VAL A 568 -1.16 -1.37 36.43
CA VAL A 568 -2.50 -1.42 37.04
C VAL A 568 -3.22 -0.13 36.61
N GLY A 569 -4.49 -0.24 36.21
CA GLY A 569 -5.28 0.89 35.77
C GLY A 569 -5.27 1.07 34.25
N ASP A 570 -5.51 2.31 33.77
CA ASP A 570 -5.61 2.66 32.35
C ASP A 570 -4.25 2.86 31.67
N ASP A 571 -3.22 3.16 32.44
CA ASP A 571 -1.84 3.19 31.94
C ASP A 571 -1.46 1.84 31.34
N TYR A 572 -0.86 1.85 30.16
CA TYR A 572 -0.46 0.64 29.48
C TYR A 572 0.99 0.71 29.00
N TYR A 573 1.73 -0.34 29.24
CA TYR A 573 2.99 -0.61 28.56
C TYR A 573 3.11 -2.09 28.25
N GLU A 574 3.77 -2.40 27.15
CA GLU A 574 4.05 -3.77 26.73
C GLU A 574 5.53 -3.92 26.39
N ILE A 575 6.11 -5.03 26.78
CA ILE A 575 7.53 -5.35 26.55
C ILE A 575 7.61 -6.69 25.82
N ILE A 576 8.33 -6.72 24.74
CA ILE A 576 8.73 -7.95 24.03
C ILE A 576 10.25 -8.04 23.99
N MET A 577 10.77 -9.25 24.04
CA MET A 577 12.20 -9.49 23.90
C MET A 577 12.47 -10.53 22.83
N THR A 578 13.45 -10.27 22.01
CA THR A 578 13.96 -11.22 21.01
C THR A 578 15.48 -11.35 21.15
N VAL A 579 16.03 -12.44 20.65
CA VAL A 579 17.45 -12.75 20.75
C VAL A 579 17.99 -13.23 19.40
N ASN A 580 19.22 -12.87 19.08
CA ASN A 580 19.89 -13.33 17.87
C ASN A 580 20.25 -14.83 17.94
N LYS A 581 20.59 -15.41 16.79
CA LYS A 581 20.95 -16.82 16.65
C LYS A 581 22.11 -17.24 17.55
N GLU A 582 23.08 -16.37 17.73
CA GLU A 582 24.28 -16.57 18.57
C GLU A 582 23.98 -16.47 20.07
N LYS A 583 22.79 -16.02 20.47
CA LYS A 583 22.31 -15.86 21.85
C LYS A 583 23.15 -14.91 22.71
N ASN A 584 23.78 -13.92 22.10
CA ASN A 584 24.63 -12.94 22.75
C ASN A 584 24.17 -11.48 22.61
N GLU A 585 23.11 -11.25 21.81
CA GLU A 585 22.50 -9.96 21.61
C GLU A 585 20.98 -10.06 21.69
N VAL A 586 20.36 -9.19 22.47
CA VAL A 586 18.91 -9.11 22.61
C VAL A 586 18.40 -7.79 22.03
N ALA A 587 17.17 -7.83 21.52
CA ALA A 587 16.40 -6.64 21.21
C ALA A 587 15.15 -6.60 22.09
N ILE A 588 14.90 -5.44 22.69
CA ILE A 588 13.77 -5.21 23.59
C ILE A 588 12.86 -4.16 22.98
N GLY A 589 11.69 -4.60 22.49
CA GLY A 589 10.62 -3.74 22.02
C GLY A 589 9.74 -3.28 23.19
N VAL A 590 9.44 -1.99 23.24
CA VAL A 590 8.59 -1.39 24.28
C VAL A 590 7.53 -0.50 23.65
N ILE A 591 6.29 -0.75 24.00
CA ILE A 591 5.18 0.18 23.83
C ILE A 591 4.99 0.88 25.17
N ASN A 592 5.08 2.19 25.23
CA ASN A 592 4.84 2.99 26.41
C ASN A 592 3.76 4.05 26.13
N THR A 593 2.56 3.84 26.65
CA THR A 593 1.46 4.84 26.49
C THR A 593 1.42 5.85 27.63
N THR A 594 2.24 5.66 28.66
CA THR A 594 2.21 6.47 29.89
C THR A 594 2.98 7.78 29.72
N ASP A 595 2.75 8.73 30.61
CA ASP A 595 3.52 9.96 30.73
C ASP A 595 4.84 9.79 31.51
N GLN A 596 5.15 8.56 31.93
CA GLN A 596 6.35 8.23 32.70
C GLN A 596 7.45 7.67 31.83
N ILE A 597 8.67 8.02 32.15
CA ILE A 597 9.86 7.37 31.59
C ILE A 597 10.01 6.01 32.28
N LEU A 598 10.14 4.94 31.49
CA LEU A 598 10.36 3.60 32.02
C LEU A 598 11.85 3.25 31.95
N LYS A 599 12.40 2.77 33.07
CA LYS A 599 13.76 2.26 33.18
C LYS A 599 13.70 0.75 33.37
N LEU A 600 14.10 -0.01 32.34
CA LEU A 600 14.07 -1.47 32.37
C LEU A 600 15.45 -1.99 32.76
N THR A 601 15.51 -2.85 33.77
CA THR A 601 16.76 -3.35 34.37
C THR A 601 16.82 -4.87 34.35
N ASN A 602 18.00 -5.40 34.08
CA ASN A 602 18.36 -6.81 34.32
C ASN A 602 19.86 -6.91 34.55
N ARG A 603 20.31 -7.83 35.43
CA ARG A 603 21.73 -8.02 35.75
C ARG A 603 22.61 -8.52 34.60
N LEU A 604 21.98 -9.08 33.55
CA LEU A 604 22.70 -9.59 32.39
C LEU A 604 22.93 -8.52 31.31
N PHE A 605 22.34 -7.34 31.47
CA PHE A 605 22.54 -6.26 30.49
C PHE A 605 23.95 -5.73 30.56
N ASP A 606 24.60 -5.61 29.38
CA ASP A 606 25.89 -4.98 29.25
C ASP A 606 25.76 -3.50 28.91
N GLU A 607 26.82 -2.72 29.12
CA GLU A 607 26.86 -1.32 28.72
C GLU A 607 26.95 -1.18 27.18
N GLY A 608 26.49 -0.05 26.67
CA GLY A 608 26.50 0.24 25.23
C GLY A 608 25.27 -0.30 24.53
N ILE A 609 24.18 0.47 24.60
CA ILE A 609 22.91 0.16 23.94
C ILE A 609 22.70 1.03 22.69
N THR A 610 22.08 0.46 21.66
CA THR A 610 21.56 1.20 20.52
C THR A 610 20.05 1.19 20.59
N GLN A 611 19.42 2.34 20.42
CA GLN A 611 17.99 2.51 20.56
C GLN A 611 17.40 3.24 19.36
N ASP A 612 16.28 2.73 18.85
CA ASP A 612 15.46 3.31 17.82
C ASP A 612 14.10 3.64 18.43
N ILE A 613 13.67 4.88 18.35
CA ILE A 613 12.50 5.41 19.07
C ILE A 613 11.59 6.12 18.09
N LEU A 614 10.30 5.81 18.16
CA LEU A 614 9.21 6.61 17.58
C LEU A 614 8.45 7.29 18.72
N GLU A 615 8.33 8.60 18.64
CA GLU A 615 7.61 9.41 19.61
C GLU A 615 6.74 10.48 18.92
N GLY A 616 5.71 10.92 19.61
CA GLY A 616 4.86 12.06 19.25
C GLY A 616 4.54 12.86 20.49
N GLU A 617 4.16 14.12 20.32
CA GLU A 617 3.74 14.95 21.46
C GLU A 617 2.50 14.35 22.13
N PHE A 618 1.59 13.80 21.31
CA PHE A 618 0.35 13.15 21.73
C PHE A 618 0.24 11.73 21.15
N LEU A 619 -0.62 10.90 21.72
CA LEU A 619 -0.94 9.58 21.16
C LEU A 619 -1.68 9.68 19.82
N GLU A 620 -2.35 10.79 19.57
CA GLU A 620 -3.04 11.15 18.33
C GLU A 620 -2.13 11.78 17.27
N SER A 621 -0.85 12.00 17.56
CA SER A 621 0.09 12.56 16.58
C SER A 621 0.17 11.68 15.33
N SER A 622 0.15 12.32 14.17
CA SER A 622 0.25 11.69 12.85
C SER A 622 1.03 12.59 11.90
N ASN A 623 1.50 11.99 10.81
CA ASN A 623 2.10 12.77 9.72
C ASN A 623 1.06 13.10 8.66
N SER A 624 1.20 14.26 8.06
CA SER A 624 0.31 14.75 7.02
C SER A 624 0.99 15.81 6.15
N VAL A 625 0.32 16.24 5.07
CA VAL A 625 0.72 17.41 4.26
C VAL A 625 0.94 18.69 5.09
N LYS A 626 0.35 18.77 6.29
CA LYS A 626 0.46 19.95 7.17
C LYS A 626 1.70 19.92 8.05
N GLY A 627 2.37 18.79 8.15
CA GLY A 627 3.58 18.61 8.94
C GLY A 627 3.75 17.19 9.46
N GLU A 628 4.97 16.89 9.87
CA GLU A 628 5.34 15.63 10.51
C GLU A 628 5.34 15.82 12.03
N GLU A 629 4.39 15.20 12.72
CA GLU A 629 4.26 15.23 14.19
C GLU A 629 4.94 14.02 14.84
N LEU A 630 5.22 12.97 14.04
CA LEU A 630 5.90 11.78 14.46
C LEU A 630 7.41 11.91 14.23
N LYS A 631 8.19 11.56 15.23
CA LYS A 631 9.66 11.65 15.19
C LYS A 631 10.29 10.31 15.46
N ARG A 632 11.05 9.80 14.48
CA ARG A 632 11.91 8.63 14.65
C ARG A 632 13.34 9.06 14.91
N THR A 633 13.95 8.58 15.99
CA THR A 633 15.32 8.90 16.38
C THR A 633 16.11 7.65 16.72
N LYS A 634 17.39 7.61 16.28
CA LYS A 634 18.35 6.57 16.69
C LYS A 634 19.40 7.18 17.60
N ARG A 635 19.69 6.53 18.73
CA ARG A 635 20.70 6.99 19.68
C ARG A 635 21.50 5.82 20.26
N THR A 636 22.72 6.10 20.69
CA THR A 636 23.56 5.16 21.45
C THR A 636 23.76 5.69 22.84
N LEU A 637 23.60 4.83 23.85
CA LEU A 637 23.74 5.18 25.26
C LEU A 637 24.74 4.24 25.91
N ASN A 638 25.58 4.79 26.79
CA ASN A 638 26.48 4.00 27.63
C ASN A 638 25.80 3.74 28.99
N ALA A 639 24.92 2.76 29.03
CA ALA A 639 24.11 2.40 30.19
C ALA A 639 23.81 0.91 30.16
N ALA A 640 23.76 0.28 31.34
CA ALA A 640 23.35 -1.11 31.52
C ALA A 640 21.84 -1.24 31.85
N TYR A 641 21.03 -0.38 31.29
CA TYR A 641 19.57 -0.38 31.41
C TYR A 641 18.92 0.24 30.16
N VAL A 642 17.68 -0.14 29.88
CA VAL A 642 16.90 0.38 28.77
C VAL A 642 15.98 1.51 29.24
N VAL A 643 15.84 2.56 28.44
CA VAL A 643 14.94 3.68 28.70
C VAL A 643 13.84 3.66 27.64
N ALA A 644 12.56 3.64 28.07
CA ALA A 644 11.44 3.90 27.17
C ALA A 644 10.81 5.26 27.50
N GLU A 645 10.85 6.14 26.51
CA GLU A 645 10.30 7.49 26.64
C GLU A 645 8.77 7.46 26.81
N PRO A 646 8.15 8.50 27.38
CA PRO A 646 6.70 8.65 27.42
C PRO A 646 6.10 8.63 26.01
N ARG A 647 4.90 8.08 25.87
CA ARG A 647 4.15 8.06 24.60
C ARG A 647 5.02 7.66 23.41
N SER A 648 5.72 6.51 23.52
CA SER A 648 6.68 6.07 22.52
C SER A 648 6.58 4.59 22.19
N ILE A 649 7.07 4.26 21.01
CA ILE A 649 7.45 2.92 20.59
C ILE A 649 8.98 2.91 20.51
N SER A 650 9.64 1.96 21.14
CA SER A 650 11.10 1.86 21.03
C SER A 650 11.57 0.42 20.91
N VAL A 651 12.67 0.23 20.18
CA VAL A 651 13.42 -1.02 20.21
C VAL A 651 14.86 -0.72 20.62
N THR A 652 15.31 -1.41 21.65
CA THR A 652 16.67 -1.27 22.18
C THR A 652 17.45 -2.55 21.94
N THR A 653 18.57 -2.45 21.27
CA THR A 653 19.50 -3.56 21.04
C THR A 653 20.70 -3.44 21.99
N LEU A 654 21.04 -4.52 22.66
CA LEU A 654 22.18 -4.59 23.59
C LEU A 654 22.75 -6.01 23.67
N LYS A 655 24.04 -6.07 24.05
CA LYS A 655 24.69 -7.34 24.38
C LYS A 655 24.28 -7.82 25.76
N ILE A 656 24.30 -9.12 25.94
CA ILE A 656 24.08 -9.78 27.24
C ILE A 656 25.29 -10.59 27.64
N ARG A 657 25.58 -10.60 28.96
CA ARG A 657 26.71 -11.34 29.58
C ARG A 657 26.39 -12.81 29.75
#